data_39c09591347986927bfee31c169a8697
#
_entry.id   39c09591347986927bfee31c169a8697
#
_cell.length_a   1.000
_cell.length_b   1.000
_cell.length_c   1.000
_cell.angle_alpha   90.00
_cell.angle_beta   90.00
_cell.angle_gamma   90.00
#
_symmetry.space_group_name_H-M   'P 1'
#
loop_
_entity.id
_entity.type
_entity.pdbx_description
1 polymer ?
#
loop_
_entity_poly.entity_id
_entity_poly.type
_entity_poly.pdbx_seq_one_letter_code
_entity_poly.pdbx_strand_id
1 'polypeptide(L)'
;MSKQLLQKQADTIRFLAADMVQRANSGHPGAPMGLADIATVLSKHLNINPADEKWLNRDRLVFSGGHATGLVYSLLHLWGFDVSVNDMKNFRQSGSKTPGHPEYGHTHGIEITTGPLGQGIANAVGFAMAGKYAQNLLGKDVINHKVYCLCGDGDLQEGISYEATATAGHLKLDNLVIIYDSNSITIEGDTSIAWSENVKKRFQAIDFEVIEIDGHNFDQIDKAFVQAKNSTMPVLIIAKTVIAKGAVTLEGSHHSHGAPLGVDEIKQAKIKAGFNPDVDFEVSADVKGAFDKLIIGSTMQNSWNESLSKETKAKIDELQNPDFDTIVYPTFEAGSSVATRDSNHKILNAIASKIPSFLGGSADLAPSYKTELKEMGDFPNGRNIHFGIKEHAMAAIVNAMNLYGLFRVYSATFFVFSDYLKPSARIAALAGIPQHFIWTHDSIGVGEDGPTHQPIEHLSQFRALPNFYTFRPADATENVEAWKIALKMNAPTAFVCSRQGLKVLKDDKAFGDVCNGGYLLTKRENATITIMASGSEVNLALQTACALEKEGILANIVSVPCFDLLLEQSEDYINKIIDPKTRVYAVEAARALEYYKYADVVFGMDSFGASGPADKLFDEFGFTVDKLKTKIIEDLKK
;
A
#
# COMPACT_ATOMS: atom_id res chain seq x y z
N MET A 1 -7.71 -8.67 -37.96
CA MET A 1 -6.24 -8.64 -38.02
C MET A 1 -5.77 -9.99 -38.50
N SER A 2 -4.74 -10.07 -39.40
CA SER A 2 -4.25 -11.38 -39.88
C SER A 2 -3.47 -12.08 -38.77
N LYS A 3 -3.47 -13.43 -38.77
CA LYS A 3 -2.66 -14.22 -37.82
C LYS A 3 -1.17 -13.91 -37.94
N GLN A 4 -0.71 -13.60 -39.15
CA GLN A 4 0.68 -13.22 -39.40
C GLN A 4 1.06 -11.90 -38.69
N LEU A 5 0.17 -10.90 -38.72
CA LEU A 5 0.41 -9.65 -37.99
C LEU A 5 0.38 -9.85 -36.48
N LEU A 6 -0.54 -10.68 -35.95
CA LEU A 6 -0.57 -11.02 -34.52
C LEU A 6 0.72 -11.70 -34.07
N GLN A 7 1.24 -12.66 -34.88
CA GLN A 7 2.51 -13.31 -34.58
C GLN A 7 3.67 -12.29 -34.54
N LYS A 8 3.74 -11.42 -35.57
CA LYS A 8 4.78 -10.38 -35.64
C LYS A 8 4.70 -9.41 -34.44
N GLN A 9 3.49 -9.05 -33.98
CA GLN A 9 3.28 -8.24 -32.79
C GLN A 9 3.82 -8.93 -31.52
N ALA A 10 3.51 -10.22 -31.35
CA ALA A 10 3.98 -11.00 -30.20
C ALA A 10 5.50 -11.15 -30.22
N ASP A 11 6.09 -11.43 -31.41
CA ASP A 11 7.54 -11.58 -31.55
C ASP A 11 8.26 -10.23 -31.32
N THR A 12 7.66 -9.11 -31.71
CA THR A 12 8.19 -7.77 -31.35
C THR A 12 8.27 -7.58 -29.84
N ILE A 13 7.23 -7.94 -29.10
CA ILE A 13 7.23 -7.87 -27.62
C ILE A 13 8.34 -8.77 -27.05
N ARG A 14 8.47 -10.01 -27.54
CA ARG A 14 9.52 -10.96 -27.12
C ARG A 14 10.91 -10.37 -27.25
N PHE A 15 11.21 -9.80 -28.43
CA PHE A 15 12.55 -9.27 -28.70
C PHE A 15 12.82 -7.95 -27.99
N LEU A 16 11.83 -7.06 -27.86
CA LEU A 16 12.00 -5.87 -27.03
C LEU A 16 12.35 -6.23 -25.57
N ALA A 17 11.66 -7.21 -24.99
CA ALA A 17 11.93 -7.68 -23.64
C ALA A 17 13.31 -8.36 -23.53
N ALA A 18 13.67 -9.23 -24.48
CA ALA A 18 14.96 -9.89 -24.49
C ALA A 18 16.12 -8.90 -24.69
N ASP A 19 15.98 -7.93 -25.60
CA ASP A 19 16.98 -6.88 -25.87
C ASP A 19 17.20 -5.99 -24.63
N MET A 20 16.12 -5.59 -23.92
CA MET A 20 16.23 -4.84 -22.65
C MET A 20 17.05 -5.58 -21.60
N VAL A 21 16.70 -6.85 -21.36
CA VAL A 21 17.36 -7.68 -20.35
C VAL A 21 18.82 -7.96 -20.74
N GLN A 22 19.07 -8.27 -22.02
CA GLN A 22 20.42 -8.54 -22.51
C GLN A 22 21.32 -7.31 -22.41
N ARG A 23 20.79 -6.14 -22.79
CA ARG A 23 21.54 -4.88 -22.72
C ARG A 23 21.87 -4.48 -21.28
N ALA A 24 20.92 -4.65 -20.36
CA ALA A 24 21.13 -4.38 -18.94
C ALA A 24 22.01 -5.44 -18.25
N ASN A 25 22.24 -6.56 -18.90
CA ASN A 25 22.85 -7.77 -18.34
C ASN A 25 22.17 -8.20 -17.00
N SER A 26 20.89 -7.90 -16.88
CA SER A 26 20.09 -8.16 -15.66
C SER A 26 18.60 -8.07 -16.00
N GLY A 27 17.80 -9.01 -15.48
CA GLY A 27 16.35 -9.00 -15.63
C GLY A 27 15.77 -10.38 -15.89
N HIS A 28 14.48 -10.41 -16.24
CA HIS A 28 13.69 -11.62 -16.38
C HIS A 28 13.08 -11.67 -17.79
N PRO A 29 13.69 -12.37 -18.77
CA PRO A 29 13.16 -12.43 -20.12
C PRO A 29 12.07 -13.49 -20.30
N GLY A 30 12.07 -14.54 -19.46
CA GLY A 30 11.26 -15.75 -19.66
C GLY A 30 9.76 -15.51 -19.65
N ALA A 31 9.22 -14.92 -18.59
CA ALA A 31 7.79 -14.61 -18.46
C ALA A 31 7.33 -13.58 -19.52
N PRO A 32 8.03 -12.47 -19.79
CA PRO A 32 7.71 -11.55 -20.89
C PRO A 32 7.55 -12.23 -22.25
N MET A 33 8.45 -13.14 -22.59
CA MET A 33 8.39 -13.87 -23.85
C MET A 33 7.23 -14.89 -23.89
N GLY A 34 6.96 -15.56 -22.76
CA GLY A 34 5.84 -16.50 -22.62
C GLY A 34 4.48 -15.82 -22.75
N LEU A 35 4.33 -14.64 -22.15
CA LEU A 35 3.09 -13.86 -22.12
C LEU A 35 2.82 -13.02 -23.39
N ALA A 36 3.76 -12.93 -24.33
CA ALA A 36 3.67 -12.00 -25.46
C ALA A 36 2.42 -12.21 -26.34
N ASP A 37 1.98 -13.47 -26.57
CA ASP A 37 0.78 -13.78 -27.35
C ASP A 37 -0.49 -13.28 -26.63
N ILE A 38 -0.57 -13.51 -25.31
CA ILE A 38 -1.66 -13.07 -24.46
C ILE A 38 -1.73 -11.54 -24.45
N ALA A 39 -0.60 -10.88 -24.25
CA ALA A 39 -0.49 -9.42 -24.20
C ALA A 39 -0.88 -8.77 -25.55
N THR A 40 -0.53 -9.41 -26.64
CA THR A 40 -0.92 -8.97 -27.99
C THR A 40 -2.45 -8.96 -28.14
N VAL A 41 -3.12 -10.02 -27.74
CA VAL A 41 -4.58 -10.08 -27.83
C VAL A 41 -5.24 -9.18 -26.78
N LEU A 42 -4.76 -9.18 -25.53
CA LEU A 42 -5.26 -8.30 -24.46
C LEU A 42 -5.26 -6.83 -24.90
N SER A 43 -4.21 -6.39 -25.62
CA SER A 43 -4.10 -5.02 -26.12
C SER A 43 -5.30 -4.58 -26.95
N LYS A 44 -5.97 -5.49 -27.67
CA LYS A 44 -7.20 -5.17 -28.44
C LYS A 44 -8.40 -4.94 -27.52
N HIS A 45 -8.43 -5.60 -26.37
CA HIS A 45 -9.53 -5.58 -25.44
C HIS A 45 -9.45 -4.45 -24.43
N LEU A 46 -8.27 -3.81 -24.26
CA LEU A 46 -8.06 -2.73 -23.30
C LEU A 46 -8.58 -1.38 -23.79
N ASN A 47 -9.34 -0.71 -22.93
CA ASN A 47 -9.80 0.66 -23.07
C ASN A 47 -8.92 1.56 -22.21
N ILE A 48 -7.85 2.08 -22.78
CA ILE A 48 -6.87 2.95 -22.11
C ILE A 48 -6.59 4.18 -22.97
N ASN A 49 -6.17 5.27 -22.36
CA ASN A 49 -5.71 6.46 -23.06
C ASN A 49 -4.30 6.85 -22.59
N PRO A 50 -3.26 6.61 -23.42
CA PRO A 50 -1.89 6.99 -23.05
C PRO A 50 -1.68 8.50 -22.86
N ALA A 51 -2.54 9.33 -23.45
CA ALA A 51 -2.50 10.79 -23.27
C ALA A 51 -3.07 11.23 -21.91
N ASP A 52 -3.87 10.40 -21.23
CA ASP A 52 -4.43 10.66 -19.90
C ASP A 52 -4.56 9.36 -19.09
N GLU A 53 -3.51 9.01 -18.37
CA GLU A 53 -3.47 7.87 -17.47
C GLU A 53 -4.41 8.00 -16.26
N LYS A 54 -5.04 9.17 -16.06
CA LYS A 54 -5.99 9.42 -14.97
C LYS A 54 -7.45 9.33 -15.41
N TRP A 55 -7.73 9.02 -16.68
CA TRP A 55 -9.10 8.78 -17.13
C TRP A 55 -9.81 7.78 -16.23
N LEU A 56 -10.89 8.21 -15.58
CA LEU A 56 -11.54 7.46 -14.50
C LEU A 56 -12.08 6.10 -14.97
N ASN A 57 -12.72 6.05 -16.16
CA ASN A 57 -13.33 4.83 -16.70
C ASN A 57 -12.39 4.01 -17.62
N ARG A 58 -11.06 4.23 -17.52
CA ARG A 58 -10.09 3.36 -18.21
C ARG A 58 -10.05 1.97 -17.58
N ASP A 59 -9.79 0.95 -18.37
CA ASP A 59 -9.43 -0.37 -17.84
C ASP A 59 -8.12 -0.26 -17.01
N ARG A 60 -8.06 -1.01 -15.92
CA ARG A 60 -6.85 -1.09 -15.07
C ARG A 60 -6.08 -2.35 -15.43
N LEU A 61 -4.77 -2.21 -15.59
CA LEU A 61 -3.90 -3.35 -15.85
C LEU A 61 -2.82 -3.43 -14.78
N VAL A 62 -2.84 -4.53 -14.01
CA VAL A 62 -1.90 -4.81 -12.94
C VAL A 62 -1.00 -5.98 -13.35
N PHE A 63 0.31 -5.80 -13.23
CA PHE A 63 1.29 -6.86 -13.39
C PHE A 63 1.72 -7.32 -11.99
N SER A 64 1.08 -8.38 -11.47
CA SER A 64 1.40 -8.92 -10.14
C SER A 64 2.79 -9.55 -10.15
N GLY A 65 3.11 -10.33 -11.17
CA GLY A 65 4.47 -10.77 -11.45
C GLY A 65 5.35 -9.61 -11.91
N GLY A 66 5.70 -8.69 -11.01
CA GLY A 66 6.43 -7.47 -11.32
C GLY A 66 7.81 -7.68 -11.96
N HIS A 67 8.36 -8.89 -11.89
CA HIS A 67 9.57 -9.26 -12.62
C HIS A 67 9.40 -9.26 -14.15
N ALA A 68 8.16 -9.35 -14.66
CA ALA A 68 7.88 -9.30 -16.11
C ALA A 68 7.97 -7.88 -16.72
N THR A 69 8.83 -7.00 -16.19
CA THR A 69 8.99 -5.61 -16.63
C THR A 69 9.35 -5.44 -18.09
N GLY A 70 10.07 -6.39 -18.69
CA GLY A 70 10.32 -6.38 -20.12
C GLY A 70 9.03 -6.36 -20.97
N LEU A 71 8.00 -7.09 -20.54
CA LEU A 71 6.66 -7.03 -21.12
C LEU A 71 6.00 -5.67 -20.88
N VAL A 72 6.04 -5.19 -19.65
CA VAL A 72 5.39 -3.93 -19.24
C VAL A 72 5.86 -2.75 -20.08
N TYR A 73 7.19 -2.53 -20.13
CA TYR A 73 7.74 -1.38 -20.84
C TYR A 73 7.61 -1.51 -22.36
N SER A 74 7.67 -2.74 -22.90
CA SER A 74 7.37 -2.99 -24.32
C SER A 74 5.94 -2.56 -24.66
N LEU A 75 4.97 -2.94 -23.83
CA LEU A 75 3.56 -2.58 -24.03
C LEU A 75 3.32 -1.08 -23.89
N LEU A 76 3.86 -0.46 -22.84
CA LEU A 76 3.73 1.01 -22.63
C LEU A 76 4.29 1.78 -23.83
N HIS A 77 5.49 1.37 -24.32
CA HIS A 77 6.06 1.96 -25.54
C HIS A 77 5.15 1.77 -26.75
N LEU A 78 4.67 0.55 -26.98
CA LEU A 78 3.85 0.22 -28.15
C LEU A 78 2.49 0.91 -28.12
N TRP A 79 1.86 1.04 -26.97
CA TRP A 79 0.58 1.74 -26.79
C TRP A 79 0.67 3.27 -26.93
N GLY A 80 1.87 3.85 -26.78
CA GLY A 80 2.10 5.29 -26.93
C GLY A 80 2.20 6.07 -25.62
N PHE A 81 2.43 5.38 -24.49
CA PHE A 81 2.84 6.07 -23.26
C PHE A 81 4.25 6.68 -23.40
N ASP A 82 4.62 7.56 -22.48
CA ASP A 82 5.93 8.24 -22.46
C ASP A 82 7.07 7.30 -22.02
N VAL A 83 7.24 6.23 -22.78
CA VAL A 83 8.36 5.27 -22.70
C VAL A 83 8.99 5.15 -24.07
N SER A 84 10.13 5.76 -24.27
CA SER A 84 10.87 5.73 -25.53
C SER A 84 11.75 4.48 -25.69
N VAL A 85 12.23 4.22 -26.90
CA VAL A 85 13.27 3.18 -27.14
C VAL A 85 14.52 3.49 -26.31
N ASN A 86 14.86 4.77 -26.13
CA ASN A 86 16.02 5.15 -25.32
C ASN A 86 15.80 4.83 -23.83
N ASP A 87 14.58 4.99 -23.31
CA ASP A 87 14.25 4.59 -21.94
C ASP A 87 14.38 3.07 -21.78
N MET A 88 13.90 2.29 -22.73
CA MET A 88 14.08 0.83 -22.75
C MET A 88 15.55 0.41 -22.80
N LYS A 89 16.40 1.13 -23.55
CA LYS A 89 17.85 0.91 -23.60
C LYS A 89 18.53 1.20 -22.27
N ASN A 90 17.92 2.03 -21.42
CA ASN A 90 18.38 2.36 -20.07
C ASN A 90 17.68 1.54 -18.98
N PHE A 91 17.10 0.39 -19.33
CA PHE A 91 16.44 -0.51 -18.38
C PHE A 91 17.36 -0.85 -17.20
N ARG A 92 16.83 -0.74 -15.97
CA ARG A 92 17.54 -0.98 -14.71
C ARG A 92 18.76 -0.06 -14.44
N GLN A 93 18.86 1.07 -15.11
CA GLN A 93 19.89 2.06 -14.80
C GLN A 93 19.37 3.08 -13.77
N SER A 94 20.29 3.62 -12.97
CA SER A 94 19.94 4.65 -11.97
C SER A 94 19.32 5.87 -12.65
N GLY A 95 18.17 6.34 -12.14
CA GLY A 95 17.43 7.48 -12.69
C GLY A 95 16.69 7.21 -14.01
N SER A 96 16.64 5.95 -14.46
CA SER A 96 15.89 5.55 -15.65
C SER A 96 14.39 5.53 -15.40
N LYS A 97 13.57 5.85 -16.41
CA LYS A 97 12.11 5.66 -16.41
C LYS A 97 11.67 4.19 -16.42
N THR A 98 12.61 3.25 -16.58
CA THR A 98 12.35 1.82 -16.69
C THR A 98 13.06 1.05 -15.57
N PRO A 99 12.63 1.19 -14.31
CA PRO A 99 13.20 0.49 -13.17
C PRO A 99 13.04 -1.02 -13.27
N GLY A 100 13.71 -1.76 -12.36
CA GLY A 100 13.75 -3.22 -12.39
C GLY A 100 12.41 -3.92 -12.16
N HIS A 101 11.47 -3.25 -11.51
CA HIS A 101 10.08 -3.66 -11.28
C HIS A 101 9.18 -2.44 -11.47
N PRO A 102 7.86 -2.61 -11.75
CA PRO A 102 6.96 -1.49 -11.94
C PRO A 102 6.86 -0.61 -10.69
N GLU A 103 7.02 0.70 -10.85
CA GLU A 103 6.93 1.69 -9.76
C GLU A 103 5.88 2.74 -10.11
N TYR A 104 4.82 2.82 -9.28
CA TYR A 104 3.78 3.84 -9.41
C TYR A 104 4.36 5.24 -9.21
N GLY A 105 3.92 6.17 -10.05
CA GLY A 105 4.39 7.56 -10.02
C GLY A 105 5.78 7.78 -10.64
N HIS A 106 6.53 6.71 -10.98
CA HIS A 106 7.82 6.79 -11.62
C HIS A 106 7.74 6.60 -13.14
N THR A 107 6.95 5.61 -13.58
CA THR A 107 6.71 5.35 -15.02
C THR A 107 5.24 5.58 -15.34
N HIS A 108 4.93 6.43 -16.33
CA HIS A 108 3.56 6.69 -16.77
C HIS A 108 2.87 5.40 -17.26
N GLY A 109 1.63 5.20 -16.86
CA GLY A 109 0.83 4.02 -17.19
C GLY A 109 0.96 2.84 -16.22
N ILE A 110 1.74 2.98 -15.14
CA ILE A 110 1.83 2.00 -14.05
C ILE A 110 0.75 2.29 -13.00
N GLU A 111 -0.17 1.35 -12.80
CA GLU A 111 -1.30 1.50 -11.86
C GLU A 111 -0.88 1.34 -10.39
N ILE A 112 0.13 0.52 -10.11
CA ILE A 112 0.61 0.20 -8.76
C ILE A 112 2.04 -0.34 -8.80
N THR A 113 2.81 -0.07 -7.75
CA THR A 113 4.13 -0.67 -7.52
C THR A 113 3.99 -2.14 -7.19
N THR A 114 4.68 -3.00 -7.95
CA THR A 114 4.75 -4.44 -7.75
C THR A 114 6.20 -4.92 -7.71
N GLY A 115 6.40 -6.22 -7.47
CA GLY A 115 7.72 -6.84 -7.28
C GLY A 115 7.65 -7.87 -6.16
N PRO A 116 7.18 -7.53 -4.94
CA PRO A 116 6.80 -8.54 -3.97
C PRO A 116 5.58 -9.32 -4.49
N LEU A 117 5.75 -10.63 -4.65
CA LEU A 117 4.74 -11.51 -5.27
C LEU A 117 3.41 -11.49 -4.50
N GLY A 118 2.30 -11.63 -5.23
CA GLY A 118 0.95 -11.64 -4.68
C GLY A 118 0.36 -10.25 -4.38
N GLN A 119 1.19 -9.22 -4.14
CA GLN A 119 0.71 -7.85 -3.87
C GLN A 119 -0.17 -7.33 -5.02
N GLY A 120 0.23 -7.55 -6.27
CA GLY A 120 -0.52 -7.10 -7.43
C GLY A 120 -1.90 -7.73 -7.55
N ILE A 121 -2.07 -9.02 -7.21
CA ILE A 121 -3.39 -9.67 -7.16
C ILE A 121 -4.29 -8.95 -6.16
N ALA A 122 -3.80 -8.70 -4.94
CA ALA A 122 -4.58 -8.02 -3.92
C ALA A 122 -4.89 -6.56 -4.30
N ASN A 123 -3.96 -5.86 -4.95
CA ASN A 123 -4.22 -4.52 -5.48
C ASN A 123 -5.25 -4.54 -6.61
N ALA A 124 -5.24 -5.54 -7.50
CA ALA A 124 -6.24 -5.69 -8.56
C ALA A 124 -7.65 -5.90 -7.97
N VAL A 125 -7.76 -6.69 -6.89
CA VAL A 125 -9.01 -6.81 -6.11
C VAL A 125 -9.44 -5.45 -5.57
N GLY A 126 -8.51 -4.65 -5.03
CA GLY A 126 -8.79 -3.31 -4.54
C GLY A 126 -9.30 -2.35 -5.63
N PHE A 127 -8.69 -2.34 -6.81
CA PHE A 127 -9.19 -1.58 -7.96
C PHE A 127 -10.57 -2.05 -8.40
N ALA A 128 -10.83 -3.36 -8.39
CA ALA A 128 -12.14 -3.92 -8.74
C ALA A 128 -13.21 -3.53 -7.72
N MET A 129 -12.89 -3.56 -6.42
CA MET A 129 -13.76 -3.09 -5.34
C MET A 129 -14.08 -1.60 -5.51
N ALA A 130 -13.06 -0.76 -5.73
CA ALA A 130 -13.26 0.67 -5.95
C ALA A 130 -14.13 0.94 -7.19
N GLY A 131 -13.90 0.22 -8.29
CA GLY A 131 -14.71 0.30 -9.50
C GLY A 131 -16.18 -0.09 -9.25
N LYS A 132 -16.41 -1.15 -8.47
CA LYS A 132 -17.78 -1.59 -8.12
C LYS A 132 -18.50 -0.56 -7.25
N TYR A 133 -17.80 0.00 -6.28
CA TYR A 133 -18.35 1.07 -5.43
C TYR A 133 -18.62 2.35 -6.23
N ALA A 134 -17.68 2.76 -7.10
CA ALA A 134 -17.88 3.89 -8.00
C ALA A 134 -19.08 3.68 -8.94
N GLN A 135 -19.27 2.46 -9.46
CA GLN A 135 -20.42 2.08 -10.27
C GLN A 135 -21.75 2.23 -9.50
N ASN A 136 -21.78 1.84 -8.22
CA ASN A 136 -22.97 2.00 -7.38
C ASN A 136 -23.29 3.48 -7.10
N LEU A 137 -22.25 4.34 -6.98
CA LEU A 137 -22.43 5.77 -6.72
C LEU A 137 -22.78 6.60 -7.96
N LEU A 138 -22.18 6.27 -9.11
CA LEU A 138 -22.23 7.10 -10.32
C LEU A 138 -23.09 6.50 -11.45
N GLY A 139 -23.38 5.20 -11.35
CA GLY A 139 -24.13 4.48 -12.38
C GLY A 139 -23.24 3.63 -13.28
N LYS A 140 -23.84 2.55 -13.81
CA LYS A 140 -23.16 1.58 -14.67
C LYS A 140 -22.76 2.14 -16.05
N ASP A 141 -23.49 3.15 -16.51
CA ASP A 141 -23.16 3.82 -17.77
C ASP A 141 -21.94 4.76 -17.64
N VAL A 142 -21.65 5.20 -16.41
CA VAL A 142 -20.49 6.06 -16.10
C VAL A 142 -19.24 5.23 -15.81
N ILE A 143 -19.37 4.19 -14.98
CA ILE A 143 -18.24 3.33 -14.56
C ILE A 143 -18.54 1.89 -14.99
N ASN A 144 -17.80 1.39 -15.98
CA ASN A 144 -17.97 0.03 -16.51
C ASN A 144 -16.64 -0.64 -16.92
N HIS A 145 -15.52 -0.04 -16.54
CA HIS A 145 -14.19 -0.59 -16.82
C HIS A 145 -13.96 -1.95 -16.16
N LYS A 146 -13.06 -2.72 -16.74
CA LYS A 146 -12.54 -3.97 -16.17
C LYS A 146 -11.18 -3.72 -15.51
N VAL A 147 -10.83 -4.62 -14.60
CA VAL A 147 -9.50 -4.73 -14.00
C VAL A 147 -8.88 -6.04 -14.44
N TYR A 148 -7.75 -5.95 -15.12
CA TYR A 148 -6.97 -7.10 -15.57
C TYR A 148 -5.73 -7.24 -14.70
N CYS A 149 -5.43 -8.47 -14.28
CA CYS A 149 -4.24 -8.77 -13.47
C CYS A 149 -3.48 -9.94 -14.09
N LEU A 150 -2.23 -9.71 -14.50
CA LEU A 150 -1.34 -10.78 -14.93
C LEU A 150 -0.54 -11.27 -13.72
N CYS A 151 -0.56 -12.59 -13.50
CA CYS A 151 0.17 -13.21 -12.39
C CYS A 151 0.83 -14.53 -12.86
N GLY A 152 1.83 -14.97 -12.13
CA GLY A 152 2.52 -16.24 -12.35
C GLY A 152 2.31 -17.25 -11.21
N ASP A 153 2.99 -18.39 -11.32
CA ASP A 153 2.94 -19.47 -10.33
C ASP A 153 3.32 -18.99 -8.92
N GLY A 154 4.35 -18.16 -8.79
CA GLY A 154 4.81 -17.63 -7.51
C GLY A 154 3.80 -16.69 -6.85
N ASP A 155 3.11 -15.86 -7.64
CA ASP A 155 2.06 -14.98 -7.10
C ASP A 155 0.94 -15.78 -6.44
N LEU A 156 0.56 -16.92 -7.03
CA LEU A 156 -0.53 -17.76 -6.54
C LEU A 156 -0.14 -18.61 -5.31
N GLN A 157 1.14 -18.78 -5.04
CA GLN A 157 1.65 -19.47 -3.85
C GLN A 157 1.63 -18.55 -2.62
N GLU A 158 1.69 -17.23 -2.79
CA GLU A 158 1.67 -16.26 -1.68
C GLU A 158 0.33 -16.27 -0.92
N GLY A 159 0.41 -16.23 0.41
CA GLY A 159 -0.77 -16.22 1.28
C GLY A 159 -1.75 -15.07 1.01
N ILE A 160 -1.23 -13.89 0.69
CA ILE A 160 -2.04 -12.71 0.34
C ILE A 160 -2.96 -12.97 -0.87
N SER A 161 -2.55 -13.83 -1.81
CA SER A 161 -3.36 -14.19 -2.98
C SER A 161 -4.60 -14.99 -2.59
N TYR A 162 -4.47 -15.87 -1.59
CA TYR A 162 -5.63 -16.60 -1.03
C TYR A 162 -6.61 -15.65 -0.35
N GLU A 163 -6.12 -14.75 0.47
CA GLU A 163 -6.95 -13.75 1.17
C GLU A 163 -7.70 -12.85 0.18
N ALA A 164 -6.99 -12.30 -0.80
CA ALA A 164 -7.54 -11.36 -1.76
C ALA A 164 -8.55 -12.02 -2.70
N THR A 165 -8.22 -13.19 -3.28
CA THR A 165 -9.11 -13.88 -4.22
C THR A 165 -10.37 -14.40 -3.54
N ALA A 166 -10.28 -14.90 -2.29
CA ALA A 166 -11.46 -15.25 -1.51
C ALA A 166 -12.38 -14.02 -1.25
N THR A 167 -11.81 -12.84 -1.06
CA THR A 167 -12.58 -11.60 -0.94
C THR A 167 -13.26 -11.23 -2.25
N ALA A 168 -12.57 -11.37 -3.38
CA ALA A 168 -13.13 -11.07 -4.71
C ALA A 168 -14.31 -11.99 -5.07
N GLY A 169 -14.20 -13.29 -4.77
CA GLY A 169 -15.30 -14.25 -4.95
C GLY A 169 -16.49 -13.94 -4.07
N HIS A 170 -16.26 -13.70 -2.76
CA HIS A 170 -17.31 -13.32 -1.80
C HIS A 170 -18.10 -12.07 -2.26
N LEU A 171 -17.40 -11.06 -2.78
CA LEU A 171 -18.01 -9.82 -3.26
C LEU A 171 -18.52 -9.92 -4.71
N LYS A 172 -18.33 -11.05 -5.39
CA LYS A 172 -18.73 -11.28 -6.79
C LYS A 172 -18.27 -10.16 -7.73
N LEU A 173 -16.96 -9.86 -7.68
CA LEU A 173 -16.38 -8.75 -8.45
C LEU A 173 -16.31 -9.10 -9.95
N ASP A 174 -17.42 -8.95 -10.65
CA ASP A 174 -17.61 -9.24 -12.07
C ASP A 174 -16.74 -8.37 -13.02
N ASN A 175 -16.11 -7.34 -12.48
CA ASN A 175 -15.16 -6.47 -13.19
C ASN A 175 -13.70 -6.90 -13.04
N LEU A 176 -13.39 -8.01 -12.33
CA LEU A 176 -12.04 -8.53 -12.15
C LEU A 176 -11.75 -9.71 -13.08
N VAL A 177 -10.64 -9.64 -13.81
CA VAL A 177 -10.12 -10.72 -14.67
C VAL A 177 -8.66 -10.98 -14.32
N ILE A 178 -8.37 -12.12 -13.71
CA ILE A 178 -7.01 -12.57 -13.41
C ILE A 178 -6.54 -13.48 -14.56
N ILE A 179 -5.39 -13.19 -15.13
CA ILE A 179 -4.73 -13.98 -16.17
C ILE A 179 -3.53 -14.67 -15.53
N TYR A 180 -3.61 -15.97 -15.37
CA TYR A 180 -2.56 -16.78 -14.77
C TYR A 180 -1.67 -17.38 -15.86
N ASP A 181 -0.39 -16.95 -15.86
CA ASP A 181 0.70 -17.54 -16.64
C ASP A 181 1.10 -18.89 -16.06
N SER A 182 0.44 -19.96 -16.53
CA SER A 182 0.63 -21.32 -16.05
C SER A 182 1.73 -22.01 -16.86
N ASN A 183 2.98 -21.63 -16.59
CA ASN A 183 4.15 -22.19 -17.26
C ASN A 183 4.88 -23.26 -16.43
N SER A 184 4.46 -23.49 -15.20
CA SER A 184 5.00 -24.48 -14.26
C SER A 184 6.48 -24.27 -13.88
N ILE A 185 7.02 -23.05 -14.02
CA ILE A 185 8.43 -22.75 -13.76
C ILE A 185 8.56 -21.58 -12.77
N THR A 186 9.43 -21.78 -11.79
CA THR A 186 9.95 -20.73 -10.89
C THR A 186 11.47 -20.63 -11.04
N ILE A 187 12.11 -19.75 -10.25
CA ILE A 187 13.60 -19.62 -10.25
C ILE A 187 14.27 -20.94 -9.88
N GLU A 188 13.70 -21.70 -8.95
CA GLU A 188 14.28 -22.94 -8.43
C GLU A 188 14.11 -24.14 -9.38
N GLY A 189 13.13 -24.06 -10.30
CA GLY A 189 12.85 -25.11 -11.26
C GLY A 189 11.35 -25.33 -11.51
N ASP A 190 10.98 -26.59 -11.74
CA ASP A 190 9.59 -26.99 -11.92
C ASP A 190 8.78 -26.80 -10.63
N THR A 191 7.57 -26.26 -10.72
CA THR A 191 6.73 -25.96 -9.56
C THR A 191 6.41 -27.21 -8.73
N SER A 192 6.41 -28.40 -9.31
CA SER A 192 6.09 -29.65 -8.61
C SER A 192 7.04 -29.99 -7.45
N ILE A 193 8.22 -29.37 -7.40
CA ILE A 193 9.16 -29.55 -6.29
C ILE A 193 8.64 -28.96 -4.96
N ALA A 194 7.76 -27.96 -5.03
CA ALA A 194 7.26 -27.24 -3.86
C ALA A 194 5.73 -27.05 -3.85
N TRP A 195 5.06 -27.23 -4.99
CA TRP A 195 3.65 -26.88 -5.13
C TRP A 195 2.88 -27.81 -6.07
N SER A 196 1.83 -28.44 -5.57
CA SER A 196 1.00 -29.42 -6.31
C SER A 196 -0.49 -29.07 -6.25
N GLU A 197 -0.82 -27.83 -5.96
CA GLU A 197 -2.20 -27.39 -5.82
C GLU A 197 -2.97 -27.43 -7.15
N ASN A 198 -4.24 -27.81 -7.08
CA ASN A 198 -5.15 -27.68 -8.20
C ASN A 198 -5.78 -26.27 -8.22
N VAL A 199 -5.10 -25.33 -8.87
CA VAL A 199 -5.52 -23.92 -8.96
C VAL A 199 -6.95 -23.78 -9.49
N LYS A 200 -7.35 -24.56 -10.50
CA LYS A 200 -8.72 -24.54 -11.04
C LYS A 200 -9.75 -24.81 -9.97
N LYS A 201 -9.57 -25.90 -9.20
CA LYS A 201 -10.49 -26.29 -8.13
C LYS A 201 -10.53 -25.23 -7.01
N ARG A 202 -9.38 -24.66 -6.65
CA ARG A 202 -9.31 -23.59 -5.64
C ARG A 202 -10.19 -22.42 -6.05
N PHE A 203 -9.99 -21.89 -7.26
CA PHE A 203 -10.72 -20.71 -7.71
C PHE A 203 -12.23 -21.01 -7.91
N GLN A 204 -12.57 -22.22 -8.37
CA GLN A 204 -13.98 -22.65 -8.43
C GLN A 204 -14.62 -22.70 -7.04
N ALA A 205 -13.90 -23.12 -6.01
CA ALA A 205 -14.40 -23.21 -4.63
C ALA A 205 -14.66 -21.84 -3.98
N ILE A 206 -14.08 -20.77 -4.54
CA ILE A 206 -14.27 -19.38 -4.07
C ILE A 206 -15.09 -18.55 -5.09
N ASP A 207 -15.95 -19.19 -5.87
CA ASP A 207 -16.89 -18.55 -6.78
C ASP A 207 -16.26 -17.72 -7.91
N PHE A 208 -15.15 -18.20 -8.50
CA PHE A 208 -14.61 -17.68 -9.76
C PHE A 208 -15.11 -18.50 -10.95
N GLU A 209 -15.45 -17.82 -12.06
CA GLU A 209 -15.50 -18.47 -13.35
C GLU A 209 -14.08 -18.77 -13.82
N VAL A 210 -13.79 -20.05 -14.15
CA VAL A 210 -12.43 -20.48 -14.55
C VAL A 210 -12.43 -20.90 -16.03
N ILE A 211 -11.61 -20.26 -16.83
CA ILE A 211 -11.43 -20.50 -18.26
C ILE A 211 -10.01 -21.03 -18.49
N GLU A 212 -9.88 -22.22 -19.07
CA GLU A 212 -8.57 -22.79 -19.43
C GLU A 212 -8.31 -22.63 -20.93
N ILE A 213 -7.10 -22.14 -21.28
CA ILE A 213 -6.72 -21.90 -22.66
C ILE A 213 -5.27 -22.33 -22.95
N ASP A 214 -4.99 -22.60 -24.20
CA ASP A 214 -3.63 -22.54 -24.74
C ASP A 214 -3.23 -21.07 -24.88
N GLY A 215 -2.25 -20.62 -24.08
CA GLY A 215 -1.76 -19.25 -24.03
C GLY A 215 -0.99 -18.80 -25.28
N HIS A 216 -0.79 -19.70 -26.25
CA HIS A 216 -0.18 -19.42 -27.54
C HIS A 216 -1.19 -19.49 -28.71
N ASN A 217 -2.48 -19.76 -28.43
CA ASN A 217 -3.53 -19.80 -29.42
C ASN A 217 -4.35 -18.49 -29.41
N PHE A 218 -4.09 -17.60 -30.36
CA PHE A 218 -4.75 -16.28 -30.46
C PHE A 218 -6.28 -16.35 -30.47
N ASP A 219 -6.87 -17.38 -31.12
CA ASP A 219 -8.33 -17.52 -31.18
C ASP A 219 -8.93 -17.95 -29.82
N GLN A 220 -8.22 -18.80 -29.07
CA GLN A 220 -8.64 -19.17 -27.69
C GLN A 220 -8.50 -18.00 -26.74
N ILE A 221 -7.41 -17.24 -26.82
CA ILE A 221 -7.16 -16.07 -26.00
C ILE A 221 -8.25 -15.01 -26.22
N ASP A 222 -8.57 -14.70 -27.50
CA ASP A 222 -9.59 -13.72 -27.86
C ASP A 222 -10.98 -14.13 -27.33
N LYS A 223 -11.36 -15.39 -27.49
CA LYS A 223 -12.64 -15.94 -26.96
C LYS A 223 -12.70 -15.85 -25.43
N ALA A 224 -11.60 -16.13 -24.74
CA ALA A 224 -11.54 -16.06 -23.29
C ALA A 224 -11.76 -14.62 -22.79
N PHE A 225 -11.16 -13.61 -23.43
CA PHE A 225 -11.42 -12.21 -23.06
C PHE A 225 -12.86 -11.77 -23.37
N VAL A 226 -13.43 -12.22 -24.49
CA VAL A 226 -14.87 -11.95 -24.79
C VAL A 226 -15.75 -12.58 -23.74
N GLN A 227 -15.49 -13.84 -23.33
CA GLN A 227 -16.25 -14.52 -22.28
C GLN A 227 -16.10 -13.80 -20.94
N ALA A 228 -14.87 -13.44 -20.55
CA ALA A 228 -14.59 -12.73 -19.29
C ALA A 228 -15.26 -11.36 -19.20
N LYS A 229 -15.38 -10.63 -20.33
CA LYS A 229 -16.12 -9.35 -20.36
C LYS A 229 -17.61 -9.50 -20.04
N ASN A 230 -18.20 -10.64 -20.36
CA ASN A 230 -19.64 -10.92 -20.19
C ASN A 230 -19.95 -11.70 -18.90
N SER A 231 -18.95 -12.11 -18.14
CA SER A 231 -19.13 -12.82 -16.88
C SER A 231 -19.81 -11.93 -15.83
N THR A 232 -20.62 -12.56 -14.97
CA THR A 232 -21.23 -11.95 -13.78
C THR A 232 -20.50 -12.30 -12.50
N MET A 233 -19.35 -12.95 -12.62
CA MET A 233 -18.46 -13.38 -11.53
C MET A 233 -17.02 -12.93 -11.83
N PRO A 234 -16.13 -12.86 -10.84
CA PRO A 234 -14.71 -12.68 -11.12
C PRO A 234 -14.18 -13.85 -11.96
N VAL A 235 -13.28 -13.59 -12.87
CA VAL A 235 -12.77 -14.59 -13.84
C VAL A 235 -11.31 -14.88 -13.58
N LEU A 236 -10.95 -16.18 -13.59
CA LEU A 236 -9.58 -16.64 -13.75
C LEU A 236 -9.40 -17.25 -15.13
N ILE A 237 -8.50 -16.72 -15.93
CA ILE A 237 -8.03 -17.33 -17.17
C ILE A 237 -6.73 -18.08 -16.87
N ILE A 238 -6.76 -19.40 -16.87
CA ILE A 238 -5.55 -20.25 -16.76
C ILE A 238 -5.00 -20.40 -18.16
N ALA A 239 -3.92 -19.68 -18.45
CA ALA A 239 -3.27 -19.72 -19.73
C ALA A 239 -2.04 -20.64 -19.65
N LYS A 240 -2.10 -21.79 -20.34
CA LYS A 240 -0.96 -22.69 -20.48
C LYS A 240 0.06 -22.04 -21.41
N THR A 241 1.22 -21.69 -20.88
CA THR A 241 2.29 -21.03 -21.64
C THR A 241 3.60 -21.81 -21.56
N VAL A 242 4.58 -21.35 -22.31
CA VAL A 242 5.96 -21.86 -22.26
C VAL A 242 6.86 -20.68 -21.94
N ILE A 243 7.61 -20.76 -20.86
CA ILE A 243 8.58 -19.73 -20.48
C ILE A 243 9.62 -19.55 -21.58
N ALA A 244 10.04 -18.31 -21.86
CA ALA A 244 10.96 -17.95 -22.95
C ALA A 244 10.51 -18.45 -24.34
N LYS A 245 9.19 -18.43 -24.60
CA LYS A 245 8.63 -18.81 -25.90
C LYS A 245 9.32 -18.07 -27.05
N GLY A 246 9.80 -18.82 -28.04
CA GLY A 246 10.53 -18.31 -29.21
C GLY A 246 12.06 -18.39 -29.08
N ALA A 247 12.61 -18.62 -27.91
CA ALA A 247 14.02 -18.96 -27.75
C ALA A 247 14.36 -20.28 -28.47
N VAL A 248 15.63 -20.53 -28.75
CA VAL A 248 16.06 -21.72 -29.50
C VAL A 248 16.41 -22.88 -28.58
N THR A 249 17.26 -22.62 -27.61
CA THR A 249 17.75 -23.65 -26.67
C THR A 249 17.19 -23.46 -25.24
N LEU A 250 16.73 -22.26 -24.91
CA LEU A 250 16.25 -21.91 -23.55
C LEU A 250 14.72 -21.88 -23.45
N GLU A 251 13.97 -22.16 -24.53
CA GLU A 251 12.50 -22.29 -24.47
C GLU A 251 12.11 -23.40 -23.49
N GLY A 252 11.25 -23.09 -22.51
CA GLY A 252 10.80 -24.01 -21.47
C GLY A 252 11.79 -24.23 -20.30
N SER A 253 12.96 -23.62 -20.33
CA SER A 253 13.98 -23.81 -19.31
C SER A 253 13.88 -22.79 -18.17
N HIS A 254 14.03 -23.24 -16.94
CA HIS A 254 14.11 -22.37 -15.75
C HIS A 254 15.32 -21.41 -15.80
N HIS A 255 16.37 -21.74 -16.54
CA HIS A 255 17.52 -20.85 -16.75
C HIS A 255 17.15 -19.53 -17.46
N SER A 256 16.01 -19.49 -18.17
CA SER A 256 15.49 -18.28 -18.81
C SER A 256 14.66 -17.40 -17.86
N HIS A 257 14.38 -17.85 -16.63
CA HIS A 257 13.50 -17.13 -15.70
C HIS A 257 14.08 -15.76 -15.33
N GLY A 258 15.30 -15.72 -14.79
CA GLY A 258 15.88 -14.52 -14.15
C GLY A 258 17.29 -14.14 -14.62
N ALA A 259 17.69 -14.56 -15.82
CA ALA A 259 18.98 -14.26 -16.39
C ALA A 259 18.88 -13.87 -17.88
N PRO A 260 19.82 -13.06 -18.41
CA PRO A 260 19.91 -12.78 -19.83
C PRO A 260 20.04 -14.08 -20.64
N LEU A 261 19.39 -14.14 -21.81
CA LEU A 261 19.43 -15.34 -22.67
C LEU A 261 20.79 -15.57 -23.35
N GLY A 262 21.57 -14.50 -23.55
CA GLY A 262 22.79 -14.49 -24.32
C GLY A 262 22.58 -13.95 -25.75
N VAL A 263 23.60 -13.24 -26.24
CA VAL A 263 23.55 -12.54 -27.53
C VAL A 263 23.26 -13.52 -28.68
N ASP A 264 23.96 -14.67 -28.71
CA ASP A 264 23.80 -15.65 -29.78
C ASP A 264 22.41 -16.30 -29.76
N GLU A 265 21.86 -16.58 -28.56
CA GLU A 265 20.50 -17.12 -28.40
C GLU A 265 19.45 -16.17 -28.99
N ILE A 266 19.58 -14.86 -28.64
CA ILE A 266 18.66 -13.82 -29.14
C ILE A 266 18.79 -13.68 -30.68
N LYS A 267 20.02 -13.66 -31.23
CA LYS A 267 20.23 -13.59 -32.66
C LYS A 267 19.59 -14.77 -33.40
N GLN A 268 19.78 -15.98 -32.91
CA GLN A 268 19.16 -17.17 -33.50
C GLN A 268 17.64 -17.14 -33.41
N ALA A 269 17.09 -16.68 -32.27
CA ALA A 269 15.65 -16.51 -32.10
C ALA A 269 15.07 -15.47 -33.09
N LYS A 270 15.74 -14.32 -33.28
CA LYS A 270 15.37 -13.29 -34.26
C LYS A 270 15.36 -13.85 -35.69
N ILE A 271 16.40 -14.59 -36.08
CA ILE A 271 16.46 -15.27 -37.42
C ILE A 271 15.27 -16.22 -37.59
N LYS A 272 15.00 -17.08 -36.60
CA LYS A 272 13.88 -18.04 -36.61
C LYS A 272 12.52 -17.36 -36.81
N ALA A 273 12.35 -16.15 -36.21
CA ALA A 273 11.13 -15.36 -36.32
C ALA A 273 11.09 -14.41 -37.53
N GLY A 274 12.16 -14.35 -38.37
CA GLY A 274 12.23 -13.48 -39.53
C GLY A 274 12.57 -12.01 -39.22
N PHE A 275 13.16 -11.73 -38.04
CA PHE A 275 13.69 -10.41 -37.64
C PHE A 275 15.17 -10.29 -38.01
N ASN A 276 15.66 -9.05 -38.10
CA ASN A 276 17.08 -8.81 -38.34
C ASN A 276 17.89 -9.10 -37.05
N PRO A 277 18.85 -10.09 -37.11
CA PRO A 277 19.62 -10.48 -35.93
C PRO A 277 20.58 -9.40 -35.42
N ASP A 278 20.91 -8.41 -36.23
CA ASP A 278 21.87 -7.35 -35.92
C ASP A 278 21.19 -6.03 -35.51
N VAL A 279 19.86 -6.00 -35.46
CA VAL A 279 19.08 -4.83 -35.03
C VAL A 279 18.41 -5.11 -33.70
N ASP A 280 18.79 -4.34 -32.66
CA ASP A 280 18.12 -4.38 -31.38
C ASP A 280 16.99 -3.36 -31.34
N PHE A 281 15.95 -3.66 -30.51
CA PHE A 281 14.77 -2.81 -30.32
C PHE A 281 14.03 -2.51 -31.63
N GLU A 282 13.96 -3.48 -32.56
CA GLU A 282 13.27 -3.33 -33.84
C GLU A 282 11.75 -3.28 -33.62
N VAL A 283 11.11 -2.18 -34.06
CA VAL A 283 9.66 -2.04 -34.13
C VAL A 283 9.25 -1.55 -35.50
N SER A 284 8.57 -2.39 -36.27
CA SER A 284 8.08 -2.01 -37.59
C SER A 284 6.83 -1.14 -37.52
N ALA A 285 6.61 -0.27 -38.51
CA ALA A 285 5.51 0.69 -38.54
C ALA A 285 4.12 0.04 -38.45
N ASP A 286 3.93 -1.13 -39.10
CA ASP A 286 2.68 -1.88 -39.04
C ASP A 286 2.37 -2.44 -37.63
N VAL A 287 3.39 -2.90 -36.92
CA VAL A 287 3.26 -3.32 -35.51
C VAL A 287 2.97 -2.13 -34.64
N LYS A 288 3.74 -1.03 -34.74
CA LYS A 288 3.51 0.19 -33.94
C LYS A 288 2.10 0.71 -34.16
N GLY A 289 1.65 0.85 -35.42
CA GLY A 289 0.30 1.35 -35.71
C GLY A 289 -0.83 0.42 -35.24
N ALA A 290 -0.59 -0.88 -35.13
CA ALA A 290 -1.59 -1.83 -34.65
C ALA A 290 -1.74 -1.83 -33.13
N PHE A 291 -0.71 -1.41 -32.38
CA PHE A 291 -0.76 -1.27 -30.90
C PHE A 291 -1.17 0.12 -30.44
N ASP A 292 -0.93 1.17 -31.23
CA ASP A 292 -1.11 2.57 -30.82
C ASP A 292 -2.52 2.85 -30.27
N LYS A 293 -2.59 3.39 -29.08
CA LYS A 293 -3.82 3.71 -28.35
C LYS A 293 -4.10 5.23 -28.24
N LEU A 294 -3.19 6.10 -28.72
CA LEU A 294 -3.31 7.54 -28.53
C LEU A 294 -4.61 8.11 -29.13
N ILE A 295 -4.90 7.81 -30.40
CA ILE A 295 -6.07 8.35 -31.08
C ILE A 295 -7.36 7.70 -30.57
N ILE A 296 -7.38 6.36 -30.52
CA ILE A 296 -8.58 5.61 -30.14
C ILE A 296 -8.92 5.85 -28.65
N GLY A 297 -7.92 5.88 -27.78
CA GLY A 297 -8.11 6.13 -26.35
C GLY A 297 -8.63 7.54 -26.10
N SER A 298 -8.05 8.55 -26.74
CA SER A 298 -8.56 9.94 -26.63
C SER A 298 -9.99 10.08 -27.16
N THR A 299 -10.32 9.39 -28.26
CA THR A 299 -11.69 9.37 -28.81
C THR A 299 -12.69 8.75 -27.83
N MET A 300 -12.33 7.61 -27.23
CA MET A 300 -13.17 6.92 -26.24
C MET A 300 -13.39 7.78 -25.00
N GLN A 301 -12.34 8.41 -24.48
CA GLN A 301 -12.44 9.29 -23.31
C GLN A 301 -13.27 10.52 -23.61
N ASN A 302 -13.11 11.16 -24.77
CA ASN A 302 -13.92 12.32 -25.16
C ASN A 302 -15.39 11.95 -25.26
N SER A 303 -15.74 10.84 -25.89
CA SER A 303 -17.12 10.35 -25.95
C SER A 303 -17.69 10.06 -24.56
N TRP A 304 -16.89 9.49 -23.66
CA TRP A 304 -17.28 9.28 -22.25
C TRP A 304 -17.51 10.63 -21.55
N ASN A 305 -16.60 11.60 -21.68
CA ASN A 305 -16.75 12.94 -21.10
C ASN A 305 -18.00 13.67 -21.59
N GLU A 306 -18.35 13.52 -22.88
CA GLU A 306 -19.54 14.12 -23.49
C GLU A 306 -20.84 13.45 -23.00
N SER A 307 -20.81 12.16 -22.66
CA SER A 307 -21.95 11.42 -22.13
C SER A 307 -22.30 11.78 -20.69
N LEU A 308 -21.39 12.39 -19.93
CA LEU A 308 -21.60 12.73 -18.52
C LEU A 308 -22.53 13.95 -18.35
N SER A 309 -23.57 13.80 -17.52
CA SER A 309 -24.41 14.93 -17.10
C SER A 309 -23.62 15.94 -16.24
N LYS A 310 -24.13 17.16 -16.10
CA LYS A 310 -23.54 18.16 -15.22
C LYS A 310 -23.50 17.70 -13.75
N GLU A 311 -24.56 17.03 -13.30
CA GLU A 311 -24.67 16.48 -11.94
C GLU A 311 -23.63 15.39 -11.70
N THR A 312 -23.42 14.51 -12.68
CA THR A 312 -22.40 13.46 -12.59
C THR A 312 -20.99 14.05 -12.52
N LYS A 313 -20.71 15.06 -13.34
CA LYS A 313 -19.40 15.77 -13.32
C LYS A 313 -19.16 16.45 -11.97
N ALA A 314 -20.18 17.13 -11.42
CA ALA A 314 -20.07 17.76 -10.10
C ALA A 314 -19.84 16.72 -8.99
N LYS A 315 -20.51 15.56 -9.06
CA LYS A 315 -20.32 14.48 -8.08
C LYS A 315 -18.93 13.84 -8.18
N ILE A 316 -18.40 13.67 -9.39
CA ILE A 316 -17.02 13.18 -9.59
C ILE A 316 -16.03 14.17 -8.98
N ASP A 317 -16.21 15.46 -9.25
CA ASP A 317 -15.34 16.53 -8.71
C ASP A 317 -15.38 16.57 -7.18
N GLU A 318 -16.55 16.48 -6.56
CA GLU A 318 -16.72 16.38 -5.09
C GLU A 318 -15.97 15.19 -4.49
N LEU A 319 -16.01 14.02 -5.15
CA LEU A 319 -15.33 12.82 -4.68
C LEU A 319 -13.80 12.92 -4.83
N GLN A 320 -13.32 13.53 -5.92
CA GLN A 320 -11.90 13.68 -6.22
C GLN A 320 -11.22 14.76 -5.39
N ASN A 321 -11.95 15.87 -5.12
CA ASN A 321 -11.44 17.07 -4.48
C ASN A 321 -12.18 17.38 -3.17
N PRO A 322 -12.11 16.48 -2.14
CA PRO A 322 -12.79 16.71 -0.88
C PRO A 322 -12.25 17.95 -0.15
N ASP A 323 -13.15 18.79 0.36
CA ASP A 323 -12.79 19.93 1.20
C ASP A 323 -12.72 19.52 2.67
N PHE A 324 -11.52 19.23 3.15
CA PHE A 324 -11.27 18.81 4.53
C PHE A 324 -11.45 19.93 5.56
N ASP A 325 -11.48 21.20 5.16
CA ASP A 325 -11.67 22.33 6.06
C ASP A 325 -13.14 22.47 6.50
N THR A 326 -14.07 21.77 5.83
CA THR A 326 -15.50 21.69 6.22
C THR A 326 -15.78 20.75 7.39
N ILE A 327 -14.79 19.95 7.82
CA ILE A 327 -14.97 18.97 8.89
C ILE A 327 -15.10 19.65 10.24
N VAL A 328 -16.18 19.36 10.95
CA VAL A 328 -16.40 19.80 12.34
C VAL A 328 -15.90 18.68 13.27
N TYR A 329 -14.69 18.84 13.77
CA TYR A 329 -14.07 17.86 14.63
C TYR A 329 -14.70 17.85 16.03
N PRO A 330 -14.73 16.67 16.73
CA PRO A 330 -15.20 16.58 18.10
C PRO A 330 -14.25 17.32 19.04
N THR A 331 -14.82 17.93 20.08
CA THR A 331 -14.08 18.52 21.21
C THR A 331 -14.13 17.61 22.42
N PHE A 332 -13.11 17.67 23.26
CA PHE A 332 -12.98 16.86 24.46
C PHE A 332 -12.67 17.74 25.67
N GLU A 333 -13.35 17.48 26.80
CA GLU A 333 -13.17 18.26 28.02
C GLU A 333 -11.83 17.95 28.69
N ALA A 334 -11.04 18.99 28.94
CA ALA A 334 -9.76 18.85 29.64
C ALA A 334 -9.94 18.21 31.04
N GLY A 335 -9.11 17.23 31.36
CA GLY A 335 -9.19 16.46 32.59
C GLY A 335 -10.10 15.22 32.51
N SER A 336 -10.95 15.09 31.49
CA SER A 336 -11.71 13.85 31.25
C SER A 336 -10.78 12.70 30.81
N SER A 337 -11.25 11.45 30.94
CA SER A 337 -10.52 10.27 30.52
C SER A 337 -11.14 9.67 29.27
N VAL A 338 -10.40 9.64 28.15
CA VAL A 338 -10.87 9.15 26.85
C VAL A 338 -9.78 8.26 26.23
N ALA A 339 -10.10 7.02 25.86
CA ALA A 339 -9.18 6.20 25.08
C ALA A 339 -8.99 6.82 23.70
N THR A 340 -7.76 6.81 23.16
CA THR A 340 -7.54 7.41 21.84
C THR A 340 -8.24 6.64 20.73
N ARG A 341 -8.53 5.33 20.87
CA ARG A 341 -9.42 4.60 19.96
C ARG A 341 -10.87 5.12 19.98
N ASP A 342 -11.37 5.58 21.15
CA ASP A 342 -12.73 6.12 21.27
C ASP A 342 -12.81 7.54 20.69
N SER A 343 -11.78 8.37 20.88
CA SER A 343 -11.67 9.65 20.19
C SER A 343 -11.56 9.46 18.68
N ASN A 344 -10.77 8.46 18.25
CA ASN A 344 -10.65 8.10 16.83
C ASN A 344 -12.00 7.76 16.21
N HIS A 345 -12.83 6.96 16.87
CA HIS A 345 -14.18 6.65 16.42
C HIS A 345 -15.03 7.91 16.14
N LYS A 346 -15.00 8.87 17.07
CA LYS A 346 -15.72 10.14 16.90
C LYS A 346 -15.17 10.95 15.74
N ILE A 347 -13.86 10.95 15.55
CA ILE A 347 -13.18 11.67 14.45
C ILE A 347 -13.54 11.03 13.12
N LEU A 348 -13.46 9.70 12.97
CA LEU A 348 -13.85 8.98 11.74
C LEU A 348 -15.28 9.33 11.31
N ASN A 349 -16.21 9.33 12.27
CA ASN A 349 -17.60 9.66 12.00
C ASN A 349 -17.80 11.14 11.65
N ALA A 350 -17.03 12.05 12.23
CA ALA A 350 -17.02 13.46 11.86
C ALA A 350 -16.51 13.65 10.42
N ILE A 351 -15.42 12.98 10.05
CA ILE A 351 -14.88 13.00 8.68
C ILE A 351 -15.93 12.45 7.71
N ALA A 352 -16.45 11.25 7.97
CA ALA A 352 -17.41 10.58 7.09
C ALA A 352 -18.71 11.37 6.90
N SER A 353 -19.13 12.17 7.90
CA SER A 353 -20.31 13.01 7.80
C SER A 353 -20.18 14.15 6.79
N LYS A 354 -18.94 14.57 6.47
CA LYS A 354 -18.63 15.69 5.58
C LYS A 354 -17.97 15.27 4.28
N ILE A 355 -17.22 14.19 4.29
CA ILE A 355 -16.42 13.73 3.15
C ILE A 355 -17.08 12.48 2.54
N PRO A 356 -17.83 12.61 1.43
CA PRO A 356 -18.51 11.48 0.79
C PRO A 356 -17.56 10.40 0.26
N SER A 357 -16.34 10.78 -0.09
CA SER A 357 -15.28 9.86 -0.57
C SER A 357 -14.57 9.09 0.54
N PHE A 358 -14.86 9.35 1.83
CA PHE A 358 -14.23 8.69 2.96
C PHE A 358 -14.96 7.41 3.36
N LEU A 359 -14.27 6.28 3.31
CA LEU A 359 -14.78 4.95 3.66
C LEU A 359 -13.64 4.08 4.21
N GLY A 360 -13.96 2.90 4.73
CA GLY A 360 -12.93 1.98 5.19
C GLY A 360 -13.50 0.83 6.00
N GLY A 361 -12.61 0.11 6.67
CA GLY A 361 -13.02 -1.05 7.44
C GLY A 361 -11.89 -1.68 8.22
N SER A 362 -12.15 -2.87 8.74
CA SER A 362 -11.22 -3.55 9.63
C SER A 362 -11.12 -5.05 9.36
N ALA A 363 -10.04 -5.65 9.89
CA ALA A 363 -9.87 -7.08 9.94
C ALA A 363 -10.71 -7.66 11.08
N ASP A 364 -12.02 -7.85 10.84
CA ASP A 364 -13.02 -8.53 11.67
C ASP A 364 -13.47 -7.84 12.97
N LEU A 365 -12.64 -7.07 13.65
CA LEU A 365 -12.90 -6.59 15.02
C LEU A 365 -13.33 -5.10 15.10
N ALA A 366 -14.18 -4.62 14.16
CA ALA A 366 -14.67 -3.22 14.17
C ALA A 366 -15.23 -2.74 15.53
N PRO A 367 -16.00 -3.55 16.29
CA PRO A 367 -16.48 -3.14 17.62
C PRO A 367 -15.35 -2.88 18.63
N SER A 368 -14.26 -3.65 18.57
CA SER A 368 -13.08 -3.49 19.43
C SER A 368 -12.18 -2.34 18.98
N TYR A 369 -11.96 -2.22 17.66
CA TYR A 369 -11.14 -1.15 17.06
C TYR A 369 -11.82 0.20 17.10
N LYS A 370 -13.16 0.22 17.26
CA LYS A 370 -13.97 1.45 17.22
C LYS A 370 -13.83 2.17 15.86
N THR A 371 -14.01 1.42 14.77
CA THR A 371 -13.78 1.94 13.40
C THR A 371 -15.03 1.92 12.51
N GLU A 372 -16.18 1.57 13.04
CA GLU A 372 -17.45 1.61 12.31
C GLU A 372 -17.85 3.05 11.97
N LEU A 373 -18.25 3.27 10.73
CA LEU A 373 -18.91 4.50 10.28
C LEU A 373 -20.43 4.33 10.48
N LYS A 374 -20.97 4.99 11.51
CA LYS A 374 -22.37 4.87 11.93
C LYS A 374 -23.33 5.31 10.82
N GLU A 375 -24.38 4.53 10.61
CA GLU A 375 -25.44 4.81 9.64
C GLU A 375 -24.98 4.95 8.18
N MET A 376 -23.73 4.52 7.86
CA MET A 376 -23.17 4.62 6.53
C MET A 376 -23.33 3.33 5.70
N GLY A 377 -23.95 2.28 6.28
CA GLY A 377 -24.20 1.00 5.61
C GLY A 377 -22.94 0.22 5.25
N ASP A 378 -23.14 -0.99 4.72
CA ASP A 378 -22.07 -1.93 4.42
C ASP A 378 -21.73 -1.94 2.93
N PHE A 379 -20.44 -2.08 2.64
CA PHE A 379 -19.92 -2.25 1.28
C PHE A 379 -20.57 -3.49 0.59
N PRO A 380 -20.94 -3.46 -0.70
CA PRO A 380 -20.60 -2.40 -1.68
C PRO A 380 -21.64 -1.28 -1.82
N ASN A 381 -22.68 -1.24 -1.02
CA ASN A 381 -23.71 -0.21 -1.08
C ASN A 381 -23.48 0.92 -0.06
N GLY A 382 -22.72 0.65 0.99
CA GLY A 382 -22.34 1.59 2.03
C GLY A 382 -20.81 1.70 2.20
N ARG A 383 -20.38 2.34 3.28
CA ARG A 383 -18.98 2.74 3.46
C ARG A 383 -18.19 1.85 4.43
N ASN A 384 -18.83 0.93 5.15
CA ASN A 384 -18.15 -0.02 6.02
C ASN A 384 -17.71 -1.25 5.23
N ILE A 385 -16.40 -1.49 5.17
CA ILE A 385 -15.82 -2.63 4.48
C ILE A 385 -15.48 -3.71 5.51
N HIS A 386 -16.05 -4.90 5.32
CA HIS A 386 -15.77 -6.06 6.16
C HIS A 386 -14.72 -6.93 5.48
N PHE A 387 -13.45 -6.76 5.87
CA PHE A 387 -12.36 -7.53 5.24
C PHE A 387 -12.28 -8.97 5.74
N GLY A 388 -12.81 -9.26 6.94
CA GLY A 388 -12.56 -10.51 7.64
C GLY A 388 -11.12 -10.56 8.19
N ILE A 389 -10.69 -11.72 8.70
CA ILE A 389 -9.34 -11.90 9.28
C ILE A 389 -8.33 -12.06 8.14
N LYS A 390 -7.94 -10.95 7.51
CA LYS A 390 -7.13 -10.89 6.28
C LYS A 390 -6.34 -9.57 6.23
N GLU A 391 -5.49 -9.34 7.21
CA GLU A 391 -4.78 -8.07 7.39
C GLU A 391 -3.88 -7.74 6.18
N HIS A 392 -3.21 -8.74 5.62
CA HIS A 392 -2.27 -8.55 4.51
C HIS A 392 -3.00 -8.08 3.25
N ALA A 393 -4.05 -8.80 2.83
CA ALA A 393 -4.86 -8.40 1.68
C ALA A 393 -5.63 -7.10 1.95
N MET A 394 -6.14 -6.89 3.17
CA MET A 394 -6.82 -5.65 3.55
C MET A 394 -5.97 -4.42 3.22
N ALA A 395 -4.73 -4.39 3.67
CA ALA A 395 -3.85 -3.25 3.44
C ALA A 395 -3.52 -3.05 1.96
N ALA A 396 -3.26 -4.12 1.20
CA ALA A 396 -3.00 -4.05 -0.23
C ALA A 396 -4.25 -3.61 -1.03
N ILE A 397 -5.43 -4.13 -0.70
CA ILE A 397 -6.71 -3.72 -1.28
C ILE A 397 -6.93 -2.21 -1.07
N VAL A 398 -6.72 -1.74 0.16
CA VAL A 398 -6.89 -0.32 0.51
C VAL A 398 -5.85 0.57 -0.19
N ASN A 399 -4.62 0.10 -0.41
CA ASN A 399 -3.64 0.80 -1.25
C ASN A 399 -4.23 1.12 -2.65
N ALA A 400 -4.77 0.11 -3.32
CA ALA A 400 -5.34 0.28 -4.65
C ALA A 400 -6.63 1.13 -4.65
N MET A 401 -7.48 0.99 -3.64
CA MET A 401 -8.67 1.82 -3.51
C MET A 401 -8.33 3.30 -3.35
N ASN A 402 -7.24 3.64 -2.64
CA ASN A 402 -6.75 5.03 -2.55
C ASN A 402 -6.17 5.52 -3.89
N LEU A 403 -5.54 4.66 -4.69
CA LEU A 403 -5.02 5.00 -6.02
C LEU A 403 -6.09 5.05 -7.11
N TYR A 404 -7.31 4.59 -6.82
CA TYR A 404 -8.40 4.62 -7.80
C TYR A 404 -8.75 6.04 -8.26
N GLY A 405 -8.54 7.04 -7.41
CA GLY A 405 -8.69 8.46 -7.72
C GLY A 405 -10.02 9.08 -7.31
N LEU A 406 -10.89 8.36 -6.62
CA LEU A 406 -12.18 8.86 -6.09
C LEU A 406 -12.28 8.81 -4.58
N PHE A 407 -11.49 7.97 -3.90
CA PHE A 407 -11.76 7.61 -2.51
C PHE A 407 -10.59 7.92 -1.59
N ARG A 408 -10.91 8.09 -0.31
CA ARG A 408 -9.99 8.12 0.83
C ARG A 408 -10.38 6.96 1.73
N VAL A 409 -9.52 5.95 1.80
CA VAL A 409 -9.86 4.67 2.43
C VAL A 409 -8.89 4.36 3.57
N TYR A 410 -9.46 3.97 4.73
CA TYR A 410 -8.68 3.52 5.87
C TYR A 410 -8.77 2.00 6.06
N SER A 411 -7.76 1.43 6.72
CA SER A 411 -7.74 0.04 7.18
C SER A 411 -7.45 -0.02 8.68
N ALA A 412 -8.00 -1.01 9.39
CA ALA A 412 -7.84 -1.10 10.82
C ALA A 412 -7.60 -2.52 11.32
N THR A 413 -6.70 -2.64 12.33
CA THR A 413 -6.42 -3.87 13.05
C THR A 413 -5.83 -3.55 14.44
N PHE A 414 -5.56 -4.56 15.28
CA PHE A 414 -4.69 -4.39 16.45
C PHE A 414 -3.25 -4.08 16.01
N PHE A 415 -2.56 -3.25 16.76
CA PHE A 415 -1.22 -2.82 16.39
C PHE A 415 -0.24 -3.98 16.26
N VAL A 416 -0.31 -4.98 17.13
CA VAL A 416 0.52 -6.19 17.03
C VAL A 416 0.31 -6.94 15.70
N PHE A 417 -0.92 -6.94 15.15
CA PHE A 417 -1.22 -7.60 13.87
C PHE A 417 -0.85 -6.78 12.64
N SER A 418 -0.26 -5.61 12.83
CA SER A 418 0.44 -4.90 11.75
C SER A 418 1.61 -5.72 11.19
N ASP A 419 2.11 -6.72 11.90
CA ASP A 419 3.09 -7.67 11.40
C ASP A 419 2.60 -8.41 10.16
N TYR A 420 1.31 -8.81 10.11
CA TYR A 420 0.74 -9.48 8.95
C TYR A 420 0.65 -8.57 7.71
N LEU A 421 0.39 -7.28 7.89
CA LEU A 421 0.19 -6.32 6.79
C LEU A 421 1.45 -5.53 6.41
N LYS A 422 2.55 -5.70 7.11
CA LYS A 422 3.76 -4.89 6.94
C LYS A 422 4.29 -4.81 5.49
N PRO A 423 4.29 -5.88 4.68
CA PRO A 423 4.71 -5.79 3.27
C PRO A 423 3.85 -4.81 2.47
N SER A 424 2.53 -4.80 2.70
CA SER A 424 1.60 -3.87 2.02
C SER A 424 1.76 -2.42 2.51
N ALA A 425 2.04 -2.21 3.81
CA ALA A 425 2.37 -0.89 4.36
C ALA A 425 3.69 -0.36 3.77
N ARG A 426 4.68 -1.24 3.55
CA ARG A 426 5.94 -0.88 2.88
C ARG A 426 5.71 -0.45 1.43
N ILE A 427 4.81 -1.11 0.69
CA ILE A 427 4.43 -0.69 -0.67
C ILE A 427 3.73 0.67 -0.63
N ALA A 428 2.86 0.93 0.35
CA ALA A 428 2.24 2.25 0.53
C ALA A 428 3.30 3.35 0.70
N ALA A 429 4.30 3.12 1.55
CA ALA A 429 5.40 4.05 1.79
C ALA A 429 6.26 4.28 0.55
N LEU A 430 6.64 3.21 -0.15
CA LEU A 430 7.46 3.25 -1.35
C LEU A 430 6.78 4.01 -2.50
N ALA A 431 5.47 3.83 -2.65
CA ALA A 431 4.67 4.43 -3.72
C ALA A 431 3.98 5.75 -3.32
N GLY A 432 4.17 6.25 -2.09
CA GLY A 432 3.56 7.49 -1.61
C GLY A 432 2.02 7.43 -1.57
N ILE A 433 1.44 6.29 -1.19
CA ILE A 433 -0.01 6.10 -1.20
C ILE A 433 -0.64 6.68 0.07
N PRO A 434 -1.60 7.60 -0.01
CA PRO A 434 -2.21 8.25 1.15
C PRO A 434 -3.24 7.34 1.85
N GLN A 435 -2.79 6.18 2.32
CA GLN A 435 -3.59 5.26 3.11
C GLN A 435 -3.51 5.63 4.59
N HIS A 436 -4.65 5.57 5.30
CA HIS A 436 -4.72 5.73 6.75
C HIS A 436 -4.83 4.36 7.42
N PHE A 437 -3.80 3.98 8.18
CA PHE A 437 -3.78 2.78 9.00
C PHE A 437 -4.25 3.13 10.40
N ILE A 438 -5.24 2.43 10.92
CA ILE A 438 -5.74 2.62 12.28
C ILE A 438 -5.37 1.40 13.09
N TRP A 439 -4.43 1.56 14.00
CA TRP A 439 -3.93 0.49 14.84
C TRP A 439 -4.26 0.78 16.29
N THR A 440 -5.02 -0.12 16.91
CA THR A 440 -5.42 0.04 18.30
C THR A 440 -4.67 -0.94 19.20
N HIS A 441 -4.77 -0.74 20.53
CA HIS A 441 -4.08 -1.59 21.50
C HIS A 441 -2.56 -1.38 21.42
N ASP A 442 -2.14 -0.16 21.73
CA ASP A 442 -0.85 0.46 21.40
C ASP A 442 0.36 -0.03 22.23
N SER A 443 0.14 -0.73 23.36
CA SER A 443 1.22 -1.04 24.33
C SER A 443 0.85 -2.20 25.26
N ILE A 444 1.64 -2.42 26.30
CA ILE A 444 1.33 -3.36 27.40
C ILE A 444 0.01 -3.03 28.12
N GLY A 445 -0.57 -1.85 27.88
CA GLY A 445 -1.91 -1.46 28.32
C GLY A 445 -3.05 -2.31 27.73
N VAL A 446 -2.75 -3.21 26.79
CA VAL A 446 -3.64 -4.30 26.35
C VAL A 446 -4.06 -5.17 27.54
N GLY A 447 -3.14 -5.47 28.43
CA GLY A 447 -3.45 -6.14 29.70
C GLY A 447 -3.46 -7.66 29.57
N GLU A 448 -4.57 -8.27 29.92
CA GLU A 448 -4.74 -9.70 30.17
C GLU A 448 -4.47 -10.60 28.98
N ASP A 449 -4.66 -10.10 27.73
CA ASP A 449 -4.38 -10.83 26.50
C ASP A 449 -2.89 -11.21 26.35
N GLY A 450 -2.02 -10.45 27.00
CA GLY A 450 -0.62 -10.79 27.19
C GLY A 450 0.28 -10.56 25.95
N PRO A 451 1.49 -11.17 25.96
CA PRO A 451 2.57 -10.86 25.02
C PRO A 451 2.21 -11.03 23.54
N THR A 452 1.30 -11.93 23.22
CA THR A 452 0.87 -12.18 21.81
C THR A 452 0.04 -11.04 21.24
N HIS A 453 -0.46 -10.13 22.09
CA HIS A 453 -1.31 -8.99 21.71
C HIS A 453 -0.71 -7.64 22.10
N GLN A 454 0.44 -7.63 22.78
CA GLN A 454 1.12 -6.43 23.26
C GLN A 454 2.26 -6.05 22.31
N PRO A 455 2.14 -4.94 21.55
CA PRO A 455 3.20 -4.49 20.66
C PRO A 455 4.35 -3.89 21.49
N ILE A 456 5.57 -4.31 21.21
CA ILE A 456 6.79 -3.83 21.87
C ILE A 456 7.72 -3.15 20.87
N GLU A 457 8.10 -3.86 19.80
CA GLU A 457 9.02 -3.40 18.76
C GLU A 457 8.34 -2.61 17.62
N HIS A 458 7.02 -2.69 17.52
CA HIS A 458 6.24 -2.23 16.38
C HIS A 458 6.37 -0.72 16.11
N LEU A 459 6.42 0.12 17.16
CA LEU A 459 6.65 1.56 16.98
C LEU A 459 7.98 1.82 16.26
N SER A 460 9.07 1.24 16.74
CA SER A 460 10.40 1.40 16.12
C SER A 460 10.45 0.82 14.70
N GLN A 461 9.72 -0.28 14.43
CA GLN A 461 9.64 -0.85 13.08
C GLN A 461 9.04 0.12 12.06
N PHE A 462 7.94 0.79 12.42
CA PHE A 462 7.23 1.68 11.49
C PHE A 462 7.87 3.07 11.43
N ARG A 463 8.41 3.58 12.52
CA ARG A 463 9.23 4.81 12.58
C ARG A 463 10.56 4.68 11.81
N ALA A 464 11.03 3.44 11.57
CA ALA A 464 12.19 3.17 10.72
C ALA A 464 11.83 3.05 9.21
N LEU A 465 10.54 3.08 8.85
CA LEU A 465 10.10 2.94 7.47
C LEU A 465 10.06 4.31 6.77
N PRO A 466 10.89 4.55 5.73
CA PRO A 466 10.89 5.85 5.05
C PRO A 466 9.53 6.21 4.46
N ASN A 467 9.17 7.48 4.47
CA ASN A 467 7.90 8.02 3.96
C ASN A 467 6.63 7.41 4.60
N PHE A 468 6.73 6.99 5.86
CA PHE A 468 5.61 6.43 6.61
C PHE A 468 5.47 7.17 7.93
N TYR A 469 4.34 7.84 8.16
CA TYR A 469 4.16 8.74 9.30
C TYR A 469 3.35 8.06 10.40
N THR A 470 4.01 7.78 11.54
CA THR A 470 3.41 7.05 12.67
C THR A 470 3.02 8.02 13.78
N PHE A 471 1.72 8.27 13.93
CA PHE A 471 1.14 9.09 15.01
C PHE A 471 0.77 8.20 16.21
N ARG A 472 1.31 8.53 17.39
CA ARG A 472 0.91 7.95 18.68
C ARG A 472 0.43 9.06 19.61
N PRO A 473 -0.86 9.45 19.54
CA PRO A 473 -1.39 10.61 20.27
C PRO A 473 -1.40 10.41 21.79
N ALA A 474 -1.00 11.42 22.53
CA ALA A 474 -1.03 11.43 24.01
C ALA A 474 -2.46 11.49 24.56
N ASP A 475 -3.39 12.05 23.80
CA ASP A 475 -4.79 12.20 24.19
C ASP A 475 -5.73 12.38 23.00
N ALA A 476 -6.99 12.63 23.29
CA ALA A 476 -8.02 12.85 22.28
C ALA A 476 -7.81 14.14 21.46
N THR A 477 -7.19 15.16 22.02
CA THR A 477 -6.92 16.45 21.35
C THR A 477 -5.78 16.31 20.34
N GLU A 478 -4.67 15.70 20.75
CA GLU A 478 -3.59 15.36 19.82
C GLU A 478 -4.07 14.48 18.66
N ASN A 479 -5.00 13.54 18.94
CA ASN A 479 -5.56 12.69 17.90
C ASN A 479 -6.37 13.49 16.86
N VAL A 480 -7.11 14.51 17.27
CA VAL A 480 -7.78 15.43 16.33
C VAL A 480 -6.78 16.16 15.45
N GLU A 481 -5.72 16.72 16.04
CA GLU A 481 -4.69 17.45 15.29
C GLU A 481 -3.94 16.51 14.33
N ALA A 482 -3.62 15.28 14.76
CA ALA A 482 -3.01 14.27 13.90
C ALA A 482 -3.86 13.97 12.65
N TRP A 483 -5.18 13.83 12.79
CA TRP A 483 -6.08 13.63 11.65
C TRP A 483 -6.16 14.83 10.71
N LYS A 484 -6.17 16.06 11.23
CA LYS A 484 -6.13 17.30 10.41
C LYS A 484 -4.89 17.34 9.52
N ILE A 485 -3.76 16.86 10.03
CA ILE A 485 -2.49 16.78 9.31
C ILE A 485 -2.55 15.66 8.28
N ALA A 486 -2.89 14.45 8.71
CA ALA A 486 -2.86 13.23 7.91
C ALA A 486 -3.76 13.31 6.65
N LEU A 487 -4.96 13.89 6.76
CA LEU A 487 -5.87 14.05 5.62
C LEU A 487 -5.31 14.94 4.50
N LYS A 488 -4.36 15.82 4.80
CA LYS A 488 -3.70 16.72 3.85
C LYS A 488 -2.39 16.17 3.30
N MET A 489 -1.92 15.02 3.84
CA MET A 489 -0.67 14.40 3.41
C MET A 489 -0.87 13.49 2.19
N ASN A 490 0.11 13.48 1.28
CA ASN A 490 0.21 12.52 0.18
C ASN A 490 1.18 11.38 0.55
N ALA A 491 0.99 10.80 1.73
CA ALA A 491 1.82 9.72 2.26
C ALA A 491 0.98 8.82 3.18
N PRO A 492 1.38 7.56 3.38
CA PRO A 492 0.70 6.69 4.32
C PRO A 492 0.90 7.18 5.75
N THR A 493 -0.16 7.14 6.53
CA THR A 493 -0.18 7.54 7.95
C THR A 493 -0.75 6.43 8.80
N ALA A 494 -0.18 6.21 9.98
CA ALA A 494 -0.70 5.28 10.98
C ALA A 494 -1.10 6.01 12.26
N PHE A 495 -2.23 5.63 12.83
CA PHE A 495 -2.74 6.12 14.12
C PHE A 495 -2.66 4.98 15.12
N VAL A 496 -1.70 5.06 16.05
CA VAL A 496 -1.48 4.07 17.10
C VAL A 496 -2.24 4.48 18.34
N CYS A 497 -3.41 3.86 18.56
CA CYS A 497 -4.41 4.28 19.52
C CYS A 497 -4.45 3.38 20.76
N SER A 498 -4.56 3.98 21.94
CA SER A 498 -4.68 3.28 23.23
C SER A 498 -6.01 2.53 23.38
N ARG A 499 -5.97 1.40 24.10
CA ARG A 499 -7.16 0.70 24.61
C ARG A 499 -7.70 1.38 25.87
N GLN A 500 -6.81 1.76 26.78
CA GLN A 500 -7.14 2.43 28.05
C GLN A 500 -7.45 3.91 27.86
N GLY A 501 -8.24 4.46 28.77
CA GLY A 501 -8.53 5.89 28.81
C GLY A 501 -7.30 6.71 29.16
N LEU A 502 -7.03 7.75 28.39
CA LEU A 502 -5.97 8.73 28.65
C LEU A 502 -6.60 10.05 29.07
N LYS A 503 -5.92 10.76 29.99
CA LYS A 503 -6.39 12.06 30.46
C LYS A 503 -6.25 13.09 29.34
N VAL A 504 -7.33 13.76 28.99
CA VAL A 504 -7.30 14.89 28.05
C VAL A 504 -6.53 16.04 28.70
N LEU A 505 -5.46 16.46 28.03
CA LEU A 505 -4.58 17.53 28.49
C LEU A 505 -5.19 18.90 28.20
N LYS A 506 -4.72 19.94 28.91
CA LYS A 506 -5.04 21.32 28.56
C LYS A 506 -4.29 21.71 27.28
N ASP A 507 -4.95 22.49 26.42
CA ASP A 507 -4.31 23.05 25.22
C ASP A 507 -3.58 24.36 25.56
N ASP A 508 -2.48 24.21 26.32
CA ASP A 508 -1.62 25.31 26.79
C ASP A 508 -0.13 25.02 26.49
N LYS A 509 0.12 24.54 25.25
CA LYS A 509 1.47 24.22 24.77
C LYS A 509 2.43 25.41 24.93
N ALA A 510 3.61 25.14 25.46
CA ALA A 510 4.61 26.18 25.70
C ALA A 510 5.30 26.63 24.38
N PHE A 511 5.52 25.72 23.42
CA PHE A 511 6.09 26.05 22.11
C PHE A 511 5.92 24.90 21.10
N GLY A 512 5.56 25.24 19.86
CA GLY A 512 5.36 24.27 18.77
C GLY A 512 3.97 23.62 18.80
N ASP A 513 3.75 22.68 17.91
CA ASP A 513 2.46 21.99 17.78
C ASP A 513 2.64 20.57 17.20
N VAL A 514 1.55 19.80 17.13
CA VAL A 514 1.49 18.43 16.58
C VAL A 514 2.00 18.38 15.13
N CYS A 515 1.77 19.42 14.34
CA CYS A 515 2.27 19.50 12.95
C CYS A 515 3.79 19.51 12.82
N ASN A 516 4.52 19.80 13.91
CA ASN A 516 5.97 19.71 13.96
C ASN A 516 6.47 18.30 14.38
N GLY A 517 5.56 17.35 14.66
CA GLY A 517 5.89 16.00 15.07
C GLY A 517 6.31 15.85 16.54
N GLY A 518 6.78 16.91 17.15
CA GLY A 518 7.08 17.03 18.58
C GLY A 518 7.03 18.48 19.01
N TYR A 519 6.60 18.74 20.25
CA TYR A 519 6.43 20.09 20.77
C TYR A 519 6.70 20.16 22.28
N LEU A 520 7.09 21.34 22.76
CA LEU A 520 7.30 21.62 24.18
C LEU A 520 5.93 21.82 24.86
N LEU A 521 5.46 20.79 25.55
CA LEU A 521 4.18 20.81 26.24
C LEU A 521 4.25 21.68 27.49
N THR A 522 5.31 21.52 28.31
CA THR A 522 5.50 22.31 29.52
C THR A 522 6.92 22.84 29.60
N LYS A 523 7.08 24.13 29.84
CA LYS A 523 8.36 24.80 30.09
C LYS A 523 8.45 25.20 31.56
N ARG A 524 9.60 24.94 32.21
CA ARG A 524 9.95 25.43 33.53
C ARG A 524 11.19 26.31 33.46
N GLU A 525 11.16 27.49 34.06
CA GLU A 525 12.35 28.31 34.20
C GLU A 525 13.39 27.56 35.06
N ASN A 526 14.64 27.56 34.58
CA ASN A 526 15.74 26.85 35.24
C ASN A 526 15.56 25.31 35.29
N ALA A 527 14.82 24.72 34.36
CA ALA A 527 14.76 23.27 34.24
C ALA A 527 16.16 22.68 34.08
N THR A 528 16.44 21.62 34.81
CA THR A 528 17.70 20.87 34.74
C THR A 528 17.57 19.62 33.89
N ILE A 529 16.33 19.17 33.63
CA ILE A 529 16.01 18.00 32.85
C ILE A 529 14.89 18.27 31.85
N THR A 530 14.88 17.48 30.77
CA THR A 530 13.76 17.38 29.82
C THR A 530 13.30 15.93 29.78
N ILE A 531 11.97 15.69 29.81
CA ILE A 531 11.38 14.36 29.66
C ILE A 531 10.57 14.33 28.36
N MET A 532 10.96 13.46 27.43
CA MET A 532 10.27 13.21 26.17
C MET A 532 9.38 11.98 26.29
N ALA A 533 8.19 12.02 25.67
CA ALA A 533 7.28 10.88 25.64
C ALA A 533 6.31 10.97 24.45
N SER A 534 5.67 9.86 24.10
CA SER A 534 4.51 9.81 23.20
C SER A 534 3.37 9.02 23.83
N GLY A 535 2.17 9.15 23.30
CA GLY A 535 1.02 8.36 23.73
C GLY A 535 0.74 8.44 25.23
N SER A 536 0.42 7.30 25.82
CA SER A 536 0.06 7.20 27.25
C SER A 536 1.15 7.71 28.21
N GLU A 537 2.42 7.66 27.81
CA GLU A 537 3.56 8.03 28.65
C GLU A 537 3.74 9.54 28.79
N VAL A 538 3.09 10.38 27.97
CA VAL A 538 3.11 11.85 28.13
C VAL A 538 2.47 12.25 29.48
N ASN A 539 1.34 11.63 29.84
CA ASN A 539 0.71 11.89 31.14
C ASN A 539 1.57 11.38 32.31
N LEU A 540 2.25 10.25 32.16
CA LEU A 540 3.23 9.75 33.12
C LEU A 540 4.40 10.74 33.30
N ALA A 541 4.93 11.29 32.20
CA ALA A 541 5.98 12.30 32.23
C ALA A 541 5.55 13.57 32.98
N LEU A 542 4.33 14.07 32.73
CA LEU A 542 3.76 15.23 33.46
C LEU A 542 3.64 14.99 34.96
N GLN A 543 3.10 13.83 35.36
CA GLN A 543 2.95 13.47 36.77
C GLN A 543 4.32 13.28 37.43
N THR A 544 5.28 12.66 36.73
CA THR A 544 6.66 12.49 37.23
C THR A 544 7.34 13.84 37.42
N ALA A 545 7.17 14.79 36.48
CA ALA A 545 7.69 16.15 36.63
C ALA A 545 7.13 16.85 37.89
N CYS A 546 5.83 16.73 38.14
CA CYS A 546 5.22 17.26 39.38
C CYS A 546 5.77 16.58 40.65
N ALA A 547 6.13 15.31 40.60
CA ALA A 547 6.74 14.60 41.71
C ALA A 547 8.22 14.98 41.93
N LEU A 548 8.97 15.22 40.87
CA LEU A 548 10.35 15.69 40.88
C LEU A 548 10.48 17.13 41.35
N GLU A 549 9.52 18.01 41.04
CA GLU A 549 9.46 19.40 41.53
C GLU A 549 9.44 19.47 43.04
N LYS A 550 8.80 18.53 43.74
CA LYS A 550 8.80 18.42 45.19
C LYS A 550 10.18 18.08 45.78
N GLU A 551 11.04 17.48 44.95
CA GLU A 551 12.43 17.18 45.30
C GLU A 551 13.41 18.29 44.82
N GLY A 552 12.88 19.41 44.29
CA GLY A 552 13.65 20.54 43.79
C GLY A 552 14.21 20.34 42.36
N ILE A 553 13.75 19.32 41.63
CA ILE A 553 14.19 19.03 40.24
C ILE A 553 13.11 19.53 39.29
N LEU A 554 13.44 20.53 38.48
CA LEU A 554 12.52 21.12 37.50
C LEU A 554 12.71 20.44 36.12
N ALA A 555 11.59 20.02 35.52
CA ALA A 555 11.57 19.31 34.25
C ALA A 555 10.76 20.04 33.17
N ASN A 556 11.32 20.15 31.98
CA ASN A 556 10.55 20.41 30.76
C ASN A 556 9.90 19.11 30.26
N ILE A 557 8.72 19.21 29.63
CA ILE A 557 8.03 18.06 29.03
C ILE A 557 7.86 18.28 27.53
N VAL A 558 8.28 17.31 26.75
CA VAL A 558 8.13 17.28 25.29
C VAL A 558 7.21 16.11 24.90
N SER A 559 6.11 16.41 24.23
CA SER A 559 5.28 15.40 23.56
C SER A 559 5.79 15.17 22.16
N VAL A 560 5.91 13.90 21.75
CA VAL A 560 6.39 13.49 20.41
C VAL A 560 5.34 12.60 19.74
N PRO A 561 4.21 13.17 19.28
CA PRO A 561 3.17 12.39 18.63
C PRO A 561 3.59 11.73 17.32
N CYS A 562 4.58 12.28 16.57
CA CYS A 562 5.05 11.72 15.32
C CYS A 562 6.55 11.98 15.12
N PHE A 563 7.38 10.94 15.24
CA PHE A 563 8.83 11.05 15.05
C PHE A 563 9.22 11.47 13.63
N ASP A 564 8.49 10.99 12.62
CA ASP A 564 8.81 11.25 11.23
C ASP A 564 8.75 12.76 10.93
N LEU A 565 7.70 13.44 11.39
CA LEU A 565 7.59 14.90 11.30
C LEU A 565 8.62 15.64 12.16
N LEU A 566 8.99 15.10 13.31
CA LEU A 566 10.02 15.69 14.16
C LEU A 566 11.39 15.64 13.49
N LEU A 567 11.69 14.56 12.77
CA LEU A 567 12.95 14.40 12.03
C LEU A 567 13.10 15.39 10.86
N GLU A 568 12.00 15.94 10.36
CA GLU A 568 11.98 16.97 9.32
C GLU A 568 12.25 18.39 9.85
N GLN A 569 12.25 18.58 11.19
CA GLN A 569 12.45 19.90 11.78
C GLN A 569 13.92 20.33 11.77
N SER A 570 14.11 21.65 11.75
CA SER A 570 15.45 22.24 11.85
C SER A 570 16.08 22.01 13.23
N GLU A 571 17.39 22.03 13.31
CA GLU A 571 18.15 21.96 14.58
C GLU A 571 17.74 23.10 15.53
N ASP A 572 17.49 24.30 15.02
CA ASP A 572 17.00 25.44 15.81
C ASP A 572 15.63 25.16 16.44
N TYR A 573 14.73 24.44 15.75
CA TYR A 573 13.46 24.02 16.31
C TYR A 573 13.67 22.99 17.41
N ILE A 574 14.47 21.95 17.13
CA ILE A 574 14.79 20.89 18.08
C ILE A 574 15.36 21.49 19.38
N ASN A 575 16.32 22.41 19.28
CA ASN A 575 16.95 23.08 20.42
C ASN A 575 15.99 23.98 21.23
N LYS A 576 14.87 24.41 20.63
CA LYS A 576 13.82 25.14 21.37
C LYS A 576 12.89 24.24 22.17
N ILE A 577 12.63 23.01 21.70
CA ILE A 577 11.79 22.04 22.40
C ILE A 577 12.60 21.15 23.34
N ILE A 578 13.86 20.86 23.02
CA ILE A 578 14.81 20.09 23.80
C ILE A 578 15.97 21.03 24.16
N ASP A 579 15.94 21.65 25.33
CA ASP A 579 17.02 22.55 25.75
C ASP A 579 18.33 21.76 25.89
N PRO A 580 19.36 22.05 25.08
CA PRO A 580 20.64 21.32 25.08
C PRO A 580 21.42 21.43 26.41
N LYS A 581 20.99 22.30 27.32
CA LYS A 581 21.55 22.43 28.68
C LYS A 581 20.93 21.46 29.68
N THR A 582 19.82 20.82 29.34
CA THR A 582 19.15 19.86 30.21
C THR A 582 19.62 18.44 29.93
N ARG A 583 19.64 17.60 30.97
CA ARG A 583 19.76 16.16 30.79
C ARG A 583 18.42 15.60 30.25
N VAL A 584 18.47 14.88 29.14
CA VAL A 584 17.28 14.46 28.42
C VAL A 584 16.94 13.01 28.73
N TYR A 585 15.72 12.79 29.19
CA TYR A 585 15.15 11.48 29.43
C TYR A 585 14.03 11.21 28.42
N ALA A 586 13.88 9.96 28.00
CA ALA A 586 12.72 9.53 27.24
C ALA A 586 12.00 8.40 27.96
N VAL A 587 10.68 8.33 27.84
CA VAL A 587 9.88 7.26 28.40
C VAL A 587 8.81 6.79 27.40
N GLU A 588 8.80 5.50 27.10
CA GLU A 588 7.83 4.88 26.20
C GLU A 588 7.69 3.39 26.48
N ALA A 589 6.46 2.90 26.62
CA ALA A 589 6.16 1.48 26.86
C ALA A 589 6.30 0.64 25.56
N ALA A 590 7.47 0.75 24.94
CA ALA A 590 7.92 0.09 23.71
C ALA A 590 9.45 -0.01 23.69
N ARG A 591 10.06 -0.55 22.60
CA ARG A 591 11.54 -0.57 22.46
C ARG A 591 12.19 0.82 22.44
N ALA A 592 11.47 1.85 22.00
CA ALA A 592 11.85 3.27 22.07
C ALA A 592 13.24 3.62 21.48
N LEU A 593 13.65 2.91 20.40
CA LEU A 593 15.00 3.02 19.83
C LEU A 593 15.28 4.41 19.24
N GLU A 594 14.28 5.08 18.67
CA GLU A 594 14.39 6.39 18.01
C GLU A 594 14.76 7.50 18.98
N TYR A 595 14.39 7.35 20.26
CA TYR A 595 14.69 8.35 21.28
C TYR A 595 16.19 8.51 21.57
N TYR A 596 17.02 7.48 21.31
CA TYR A 596 18.47 7.57 21.49
C TYR A 596 19.14 8.65 20.62
N LYS A 597 18.42 9.17 19.62
CA LYS A 597 18.89 10.33 18.84
C LYS A 597 18.88 11.62 19.66
N TYR A 598 18.01 11.72 20.66
CA TYR A 598 17.74 12.97 21.40
C TYR A 598 17.94 12.84 22.90
N ALA A 599 17.78 11.65 23.46
CA ALA A 599 17.79 11.42 24.89
C ALA A 599 19.09 10.80 25.39
N ASP A 600 19.59 11.30 26.55
CA ASP A 600 20.74 10.72 27.25
C ASP A 600 20.39 9.38 27.88
N VAL A 601 19.13 9.23 28.34
CA VAL A 601 18.62 8.02 28.99
C VAL A 601 17.23 7.69 28.46
N VAL A 602 17.04 6.43 28.05
CA VAL A 602 15.76 5.94 27.53
C VAL A 602 15.19 4.89 28.48
N PHE A 603 13.98 5.12 28.97
CA PHE A 603 13.18 4.16 29.75
C PHE A 603 12.18 3.48 28.82
N GLY A 604 12.56 2.35 28.25
CA GLY A 604 11.77 1.55 27.33
C GLY A 604 11.59 0.12 27.83
N MET A 605 11.02 -0.73 26.97
CA MET A 605 10.86 -2.16 27.20
C MET A 605 12.05 -2.93 26.63
N ASP A 606 12.71 -3.77 27.45
CA ASP A 606 13.81 -4.64 27.03
C ASP A 606 13.37 -6.10 26.82
N SER A 607 12.12 -6.42 27.17
CA SER A 607 11.52 -7.75 27.00
C SER A 607 10.10 -7.62 26.44
N PHE A 608 9.53 -8.76 26.04
CA PHE A 608 8.08 -8.84 25.81
C PHE A 608 7.33 -8.55 27.09
N GLY A 609 6.04 -8.18 26.95
CA GLY A 609 5.14 -7.95 28.07
C GLY A 609 4.72 -9.26 28.78
N ALA A 610 3.67 -9.17 29.57
CA ALA A 610 3.13 -10.29 30.34
C ALA A 610 1.60 -10.25 30.39
N SER A 611 0.94 -11.35 30.75
CA SER A 611 -0.51 -11.39 31.01
C SER A 611 -0.83 -10.91 32.40
N GLY A 612 -1.70 -9.92 32.53
CA GLY A 612 -2.15 -9.39 33.81
C GLY A 612 -2.95 -8.10 33.66
N PRO A 613 -3.54 -7.57 34.74
CA PRO A 613 -4.17 -6.26 34.71
C PRO A 613 -3.20 -5.17 34.25
N ALA A 614 -3.64 -4.28 33.36
CA ALA A 614 -2.79 -3.27 32.74
C ALA A 614 -1.99 -2.41 33.74
N ASP A 615 -2.63 -1.95 34.81
CA ASP A 615 -2.02 -1.16 35.87
C ASP A 615 -0.88 -1.89 36.59
N LYS A 616 -1.03 -3.19 36.85
CA LYS A 616 0.02 -4.04 37.41
C LYS A 616 1.19 -4.21 36.45
N LEU A 617 0.91 -4.37 35.16
CA LEU A 617 1.96 -4.49 34.14
C LEU A 617 2.75 -3.18 34.00
N PHE A 618 2.09 -2.03 33.96
CA PHE A 618 2.79 -0.76 33.96
C PHE A 618 3.67 -0.60 35.21
N ASP A 619 3.21 -1.03 36.37
CA ASP A 619 4.06 -1.03 37.59
C ASP A 619 5.21 -2.02 37.44
N GLU A 620 4.97 -3.28 37.10
CA GLU A 620 5.98 -4.32 36.99
C GLU A 620 7.12 -3.91 36.05
N PHE A 621 6.79 -3.36 34.87
CA PHE A 621 7.76 -2.92 33.87
C PHE A 621 8.35 -1.53 34.14
N GLY A 622 7.92 -0.86 35.19
CA GLY A 622 8.57 0.38 35.66
C GLY A 622 7.98 1.68 35.14
N PHE A 623 6.81 1.63 34.51
CA PHE A 623 6.10 2.80 33.96
C PHE A 623 5.12 3.39 34.98
N THR A 624 5.61 3.69 36.19
CA THR A 624 4.88 4.41 37.25
C THR A 624 5.65 5.64 37.70
N VAL A 625 4.95 6.61 38.26
CA VAL A 625 5.55 7.88 38.73
C VAL A 625 6.68 7.64 39.69
N ASP A 626 6.48 6.77 40.70
CA ASP A 626 7.48 6.51 41.74
C ASP A 626 8.74 5.83 41.17
N LYS A 627 8.57 4.85 40.29
CA LYS A 627 9.69 4.13 39.67
C LYS A 627 10.47 5.02 38.69
N LEU A 628 9.77 5.80 37.86
CA LEU A 628 10.42 6.73 36.94
C LEU A 628 11.13 7.85 37.68
N LYS A 629 10.49 8.44 38.69
CA LYS A 629 11.12 9.45 39.59
C LYS A 629 12.40 8.91 40.23
N THR A 630 12.33 7.71 40.80
CA THR A 630 13.48 7.07 41.47
C THR A 630 14.63 6.87 40.51
N LYS A 631 14.38 6.30 39.29
CA LYS A 631 15.40 6.09 38.28
C LYS A 631 16.06 7.39 37.83
N ILE A 632 15.30 8.47 37.63
CA ILE A 632 15.81 9.79 37.25
C ILE A 632 16.72 10.33 38.37
N ILE A 633 16.27 10.28 39.64
CA ILE A 633 17.06 10.76 40.80
C ILE A 633 18.37 9.95 40.95
N GLU A 634 18.33 8.65 40.76
CA GLU A 634 19.51 7.79 40.84
C GLU A 634 20.51 8.09 39.70
N ASP A 635 20.00 8.39 38.51
CA ASP A 635 20.86 8.75 37.38
C ASP A 635 21.52 10.12 37.53
N LEU A 636 20.79 11.10 38.08
CA LEU A 636 21.33 12.44 38.37
C LEU A 636 22.39 12.46 39.48
N LYS A 637 22.52 11.40 40.27
CA LYS A 637 23.54 11.25 41.33
C LYS A 637 24.85 10.62 40.81
N LYS A 638 24.85 10.05 39.63
CA LYS A 638 26.05 9.47 38.98
C LYS A 638 26.90 10.54 38.34
#